data_0f57863c0192e4808a757d97bc1542b4
#
_entry.id   0f57863c0192e4808a757d97bc1542b4
#
_cell.length_a   1.000
_cell.length_b   1.000
_cell.length_c   1.000
_cell.angle_alpha   90.00
_cell.angle_beta   90.00
_cell.angle_gamma   90.00
#
_symmetry.space_group_name_H-M   'P 1'
#
loop_
_entity.id
_entity.type
_entity.pdbx_description
1 polymer ?
#
loop_
_entity_poly.entity_id
_entity_poly.type
_entity_poly.pdbx_seq_one_letter_code
_entity_poly.pdbx_strand_id
1 'polypeptide(L)'
;MTSRNIIIVFITAVLLAAVLSPTASLVAGPVPGWDALATDDVSPLPENTAVRLESPGTFRMDADLSVLKKTKRAGWNFKVDMDLRREVGFTFDFYCSDVLQFTGFNVYLHSGKGWYTAAFAPSESGKWHRITVKKNAFFKTEGNVQGWGKIDTVRIAGWAGGKSKVDFGVANLSYIDINGPVVGVVRPDSCIQDPKFKAHYLTLRSCSAEMASVLDFAGLNAVEISDFDLDQDTLKSVKLLVFPFNPKIPKDKGEAVKAFVKNGGRIFACHSQDHAVIEALGLDFEKYKKRKWNSSSETPTREKGGFYLQHVWRYPFEDSVRQAYNLLVQVDPSWKAFLDAAKSKIDAQARKDQEWVASLPSKKGEWRAFWCHSARGLGKGWDWDSSIKLLKENGFNAMLPNLSWGSAAFYRSSVLPEHPSVASGGDAFDECIKACRKYGVECHLWKVCWRSRYDADPAWGKKMSEAGRTQVGFNGERKAMWLCPSHPANLKLEQDAFVELAGKGATGIHFDYIRYPDMEHCFCDGCRARFEKRIGRAVRNWPKDIRTDKSLAAEWTAFRCSNITALVKGVSERVRREFPGVQISAAVFHNPEVNPRDIAQDWVDWCRSGYLDFICPMNYYGGSDLAFKGLVNVQVKALDGCSTKIRPGLGLSCWKDLSKDAVIIHGANEV
;
A
#
# COMPACT_ATOMS: atom_id res chain seq x y z
N MET A 1 11.65 -23.64 23.18
CA MET A 1 11.69 -22.18 22.91
C MET A 1 10.31 -21.65 23.19
N THR A 2 10.17 -20.76 24.16
CA THR A 2 8.88 -20.29 24.67
C THR A 2 8.21 -19.36 23.66
N SER A 3 6.89 -19.37 23.60
CA SER A 3 6.04 -18.60 22.69
C SER A 3 6.32 -17.08 22.63
N ARG A 4 6.97 -16.52 23.64
CA ARG A 4 7.47 -15.13 23.63
C ARG A 4 8.51 -14.85 22.53
N ASN A 5 9.33 -15.85 22.15
CA ASN A 5 10.40 -15.66 21.17
C ASN A 5 9.89 -15.64 19.72
N ILE A 6 8.71 -16.18 19.43
CA ILE A 6 8.18 -16.28 18.06
C ILE A 6 7.58 -14.94 17.60
N ILE A 7 6.93 -14.19 18.49
CA ILE A 7 6.38 -12.86 18.14
C ILE A 7 7.47 -11.80 18.12
N ILE A 8 8.44 -11.90 19.03
CA ILE A 8 9.60 -10.99 19.10
C ILE A 8 10.48 -11.12 17.86
N VAL A 9 10.68 -12.32 17.31
CA VAL A 9 11.46 -12.56 16.09
C VAL A 9 10.79 -11.96 14.84
N PHE A 10 9.45 -11.89 14.78
CA PHE A 10 8.73 -11.20 13.70
C PHE A 10 8.79 -9.66 13.79
N ILE A 11 9.11 -9.14 14.96
CA ILE A 11 9.18 -7.69 15.25
C ILE A 11 10.56 -7.11 14.92
N THR A 12 11.64 -7.88 15.03
CA THR A 12 13.02 -7.37 15.06
C THR A 12 13.67 -7.12 13.67
N ALA A 13 13.18 -7.69 12.62
CA ALA A 13 13.86 -7.70 11.32
C ALA A 13 13.59 -6.50 10.41
N VAL A 14 12.72 -5.55 10.77
CA VAL A 14 12.26 -4.46 9.90
C VAL A 14 12.59 -3.04 10.41
N LEU A 15 13.14 -2.91 11.63
CA LEU A 15 13.48 -1.62 12.27
C LEU A 15 14.64 -0.83 11.62
N LEU A 16 15.42 -1.45 10.75
CA LEU A 16 16.72 -0.87 10.44
C LEU A 16 16.82 -0.04 9.18
N ALA A 17 15.80 -0.03 8.33
CA ALA A 17 15.85 0.82 7.14
C ALA A 17 15.54 2.30 7.44
N ALA A 18 14.84 2.59 8.54
CA ALA A 18 14.44 3.96 8.87
C ALA A 18 15.25 4.62 10.00
N VAL A 19 15.91 3.86 10.88
CA VAL A 19 16.64 4.40 12.05
C VAL A 19 18.15 4.40 11.85
N LEU A 20 18.69 3.79 10.80
CA LEU A 20 20.09 3.98 10.39
C LEU A 20 20.31 5.26 9.58
N SER A 21 19.55 6.31 9.85
CA SER A 21 19.97 7.67 9.62
C SER A 21 20.02 8.35 10.97
N PRO A 22 21.13 8.33 11.62
CA PRO A 22 22.07 9.40 11.51
C PRO A 22 23.52 8.95 11.74
N THR A 23 24.07 8.10 10.97
CA THR A 23 25.43 8.35 10.55
C THR A 23 25.24 9.38 9.48
N ALA A 24 25.78 10.58 9.65
CA ALA A 24 25.84 11.58 8.63
C ALA A 24 26.05 10.86 7.29
N SER A 25 25.01 10.80 6.47
CA SER A 25 25.14 10.37 5.09
C SER A 25 26.16 11.35 4.55
N LEU A 26 27.38 10.90 4.26
CA LEU A 26 28.34 11.70 3.55
C LEU A 26 27.60 12.09 2.28
N VAL A 27 27.28 13.36 2.14
CA VAL A 27 26.55 13.87 1.00
C VAL A 27 27.54 13.90 -0.14
N ALA A 28 27.38 13.03 -1.12
CA ALA A 28 28.14 13.10 -2.33
C ALA A 28 27.73 14.37 -3.06
N GLY A 29 28.42 15.43 -2.99
CA GLY A 29 28.25 16.73 -3.63
C GLY A 29 26.84 17.17 -4.10
N PRO A 30 26.61 18.43 -4.29
CA PRO A 30 25.32 18.95 -4.77
C PRO A 30 25.01 18.42 -6.17
N VAL A 31 23.74 18.31 -6.50
CA VAL A 31 23.31 18.07 -7.89
C VAL A 31 23.82 19.20 -8.76
N PRO A 32 24.50 18.92 -9.89
CA PRO A 32 25.07 19.93 -10.76
C PRO A 32 24.02 20.98 -11.16
N GLY A 33 24.39 22.26 -11.03
CA GLY A 33 23.54 23.38 -11.40
C GLY A 33 22.45 23.76 -10.40
N TRP A 34 22.24 22.99 -9.30
CA TRP A 34 21.17 23.30 -8.32
C TRP A 34 21.33 24.72 -7.70
N ASP A 35 22.54 25.09 -7.28
CA ASP A 35 22.79 26.39 -6.67
C ASP A 35 22.78 27.57 -7.68
N ALA A 36 22.78 27.26 -8.97
CA ALA A 36 22.68 28.24 -10.06
C ALA A 36 21.23 28.46 -10.55
N LEU A 37 20.25 27.71 -10.04
CA LEU A 37 18.84 27.87 -10.45
C LEU A 37 18.31 29.24 -10.03
N ALA A 38 17.65 29.92 -10.97
CA ALA A 38 16.89 31.14 -10.73
C ALA A 38 15.39 30.83 -10.46
N THR A 39 14.64 31.82 -10.04
CA THR A 39 13.17 31.67 -9.85
C THR A 39 12.45 31.26 -11.13
N ASP A 40 12.95 31.65 -12.31
CA ASP A 40 12.37 31.29 -13.61
C ASP A 40 12.59 29.80 -13.99
N ASP A 41 13.51 29.11 -13.30
CA ASP A 41 13.72 27.68 -13.43
C ASP A 41 12.79 26.85 -12.54
N VAL A 42 11.96 27.52 -11.73
CA VAL A 42 11.00 26.91 -10.84
C VAL A 42 9.57 27.26 -11.26
N SER A 43 8.82 26.31 -11.74
CA SER A 43 7.43 26.51 -12.17
C SER A 43 6.42 25.95 -11.18
N PRO A 44 5.48 26.78 -10.66
CA PRO A 44 4.48 26.35 -9.70
C PRO A 44 3.40 25.46 -10.34
N LEU A 45 2.81 24.63 -9.50
CA LEU A 45 1.63 23.81 -9.81
C LEU A 45 0.46 24.32 -9.04
N PRO A 46 -0.30 24.91 -9.11
CA PRO A 46 -1.21 25.82 -9.75
C PRO A 46 -0.67 27.27 -9.82
N GLU A 47 -1.31 28.07 -10.63
CA GLU A 47 -0.89 29.38 -11.09
C GLU A 47 -0.70 30.49 -10.02
N ASN A 48 -0.96 30.23 -8.75
CA ASN A 48 -0.98 31.23 -7.69
C ASN A 48 -0.05 30.95 -6.52
N THR A 49 1.00 30.18 -6.73
CA THR A 49 2.05 29.98 -5.73
C THR A 49 3.28 30.81 -6.10
N ALA A 50 3.59 31.80 -5.25
CA ALA A 50 4.78 32.63 -5.42
C ALA A 50 6.05 31.81 -5.11
N VAL A 51 7.12 32.07 -5.86
CA VAL A 51 8.46 31.48 -5.64
C VAL A 51 9.42 32.63 -5.34
N ARG A 52 10.24 32.46 -4.30
CA ARG A 52 11.30 33.38 -3.91
C ARG A 52 12.61 32.60 -3.80
N LEU A 53 13.70 33.18 -4.28
CA LEU A 53 15.05 32.69 -4.00
C LEU A 53 15.54 33.38 -2.72
N GLU A 54 15.77 32.60 -1.65
CA GLU A 54 16.25 33.11 -0.36
C GLU A 54 17.77 33.23 -0.34
N SER A 55 18.44 32.25 -0.94
CA SER A 55 19.87 32.19 -1.20
C SER A 55 20.14 31.22 -2.34
N PRO A 56 21.34 31.19 -2.94
CA PRO A 56 21.69 30.18 -3.96
C PRO A 56 21.24 28.77 -3.55
N GLY A 57 20.44 28.12 -4.39
CA GLY A 57 19.93 26.76 -4.15
C GLY A 57 18.89 26.64 -3.02
N THR A 58 18.38 27.74 -2.45
CA THR A 58 17.37 27.76 -1.39
C THR A 58 16.13 28.52 -1.84
N PHE A 59 15.03 27.81 -2.02
CA PHE A 59 13.77 28.33 -2.51
C PHE A 59 12.72 28.36 -1.41
N ARG A 60 11.92 29.46 -1.37
CA ARG A 60 10.74 29.63 -0.53
C ARG A 60 9.52 29.81 -1.42
N MET A 61 8.42 29.22 -1.04
CA MET A 61 7.20 29.18 -1.83
C MET A 61 5.97 29.30 -0.93
N ASP A 62 5.02 30.14 -1.34
CA ASP A 62 3.76 30.34 -0.62
C ASP A 62 2.61 29.66 -1.37
N ALA A 63 1.78 28.91 -0.68
CA ALA A 63 0.58 28.30 -1.26
C ALA A 63 -0.67 28.65 -0.46
N ASP A 64 -1.71 29.09 -1.15
CA ASP A 64 -3.05 29.22 -0.59
C ASP A 64 -3.89 27.98 -0.95
N LEU A 65 -4.08 27.10 0.02
CA LEU A 65 -4.79 25.84 -0.20
C LEU A 65 -6.30 26.04 -0.39
N SER A 66 -6.85 27.22 -0.03
CA SER A 66 -8.27 27.54 -0.17
C SER A 66 -8.70 27.68 -1.64
N VAL A 67 -7.77 28.04 -2.52
CA VAL A 67 -8.03 28.29 -3.95
C VAL A 67 -7.74 27.08 -4.86
N LEU A 68 -7.21 26.00 -4.34
CA LEU A 68 -6.91 24.77 -5.09
C LEU A 68 -8.19 24.07 -5.57
N LYS A 69 -8.62 24.29 -6.81
CA LYS A 69 -9.91 23.79 -7.33
C LYS A 69 -9.83 22.44 -8.04
N LYS A 70 -8.76 22.19 -8.80
CA LYS A 70 -8.69 21.01 -9.69
C LYS A 70 -7.83 19.86 -9.16
N THR A 71 -6.66 20.15 -8.65
CA THR A 71 -5.67 19.11 -8.31
C THR A 71 -5.59 18.81 -6.82
N LYS A 72 -6.12 19.68 -5.93
CA LYS A 72 -5.91 19.62 -4.47
C LYS A 72 -4.43 19.43 -4.08
N ARG A 73 -3.53 19.90 -4.91
CA ARG A 73 -2.08 19.68 -4.77
C ARG A 73 -1.32 20.99 -4.98
N ALA A 74 -0.58 21.40 -3.96
CA ALA A 74 0.41 22.47 -4.08
C ALA A 74 1.76 21.84 -4.44
N GLY A 75 2.52 22.43 -5.34
CA GLY A 75 3.82 21.88 -5.70
C GLY A 75 4.56 22.72 -6.76
N TRP A 76 5.82 22.37 -6.95
CA TRP A 76 6.76 23.09 -7.80
C TRP A 76 7.63 22.13 -8.59
N ASN A 77 7.91 22.49 -9.84
CA ASN A 77 8.85 21.82 -10.73
C ASN A 77 10.17 22.60 -10.72
N PHE A 78 11.25 21.96 -10.42
CA PHE A 78 12.60 22.49 -10.51
C PHE A 78 13.27 21.87 -11.74
N LYS A 79 13.79 22.69 -12.65
CA LYS A 79 14.60 22.21 -13.77
C LYS A 79 15.93 21.71 -13.22
N VAL A 80 16.33 20.53 -13.63
CA VAL A 80 17.60 19.89 -13.20
C VAL A 80 18.22 19.16 -14.38
N ASP A 81 19.49 18.81 -14.23
CA ASP A 81 20.19 17.86 -15.12
C ASP A 81 20.84 16.80 -14.23
N MET A 82 20.02 15.77 -13.85
CA MET A 82 20.45 14.72 -12.94
C MET A 82 20.69 13.42 -13.67
N ASP A 83 21.83 12.79 -13.41
CA ASP A 83 22.13 11.41 -13.76
C ASP A 83 22.12 10.53 -12.50
N LEU A 84 21.10 9.71 -12.35
CA LEU A 84 20.95 8.80 -11.22
C LEU A 84 21.32 7.34 -11.55
N ARG A 85 21.89 7.05 -12.72
CA ARG A 85 22.17 5.66 -13.14
C ARG A 85 23.00 4.90 -12.11
N ARG A 86 24.01 5.55 -11.53
CA ARG A 86 24.95 4.96 -10.56
C ARG A 86 24.64 5.30 -9.11
N GLU A 87 23.68 6.18 -8.86
CA GLU A 87 23.33 6.67 -7.54
C GLU A 87 22.31 5.76 -6.86
N VAL A 88 22.35 5.65 -5.55
CA VAL A 88 21.31 4.96 -4.76
C VAL A 88 20.08 5.84 -4.60
N GLY A 89 20.24 7.16 -4.68
CA GLY A 89 19.18 8.15 -4.52
C GLY A 89 19.74 9.55 -4.31
N PHE A 90 18.95 10.41 -3.69
CA PHE A 90 19.30 11.79 -3.39
C PHE A 90 18.70 12.29 -2.09
N THR A 91 19.17 13.41 -1.59
CA THR A 91 18.65 14.12 -0.43
C THR A 91 18.30 15.56 -0.80
N PHE A 92 17.37 16.14 -0.07
CA PHE A 92 17.09 17.58 -0.11
C PHE A 92 16.58 18.04 1.26
N ASP A 93 16.71 19.32 1.54
CA ASP A 93 16.10 19.92 2.72
C ASP A 93 14.71 20.43 2.37
N PHE A 94 13.74 20.12 3.21
CA PHE A 94 12.35 20.49 3.04
C PHE A 94 11.81 21.20 4.27
N TYR A 95 11.08 22.29 4.05
CA TYR A 95 10.39 23.05 5.07
C TYR A 95 8.91 23.15 4.72
N CYS A 96 8.06 23.06 5.74
CA CYS A 96 6.63 23.38 5.63
C CYS A 96 6.16 24.01 6.93
N SER A 97 5.54 25.20 6.83
CA SER A 97 5.06 25.96 8.00
C SER A 97 3.98 25.22 8.79
N ASP A 98 3.11 24.45 8.11
CA ASP A 98 2.07 23.60 8.72
C ASP A 98 1.84 22.33 7.90
N VAL A 99 2.51 21.25 8.29
CA VAL A 99 2.40 19.94 7.62
C VAL A 99 1.04 19.28 7.80
N LEU A 100 0.28 19.66 8.84
CA LEU A 100 -1.06 19.12 9.14
C LEU A 100 -2.14 19.56 8.13
N GLN A 101 -1.82 20.54 7.29
CA GLN A 101 -2.69 20.92 6.17
C GLN A 101 -2.62 19.95 4.98
N PHE A 102 -1.77 18.92 5.06
CA PHE A 102 -1.53 17.97 3.97
C PHE A 102 -1.86 16.54 4.36
N THR A 103 -2.37 15.78 3.41
CA THR A 103 -2.59 14.33 3.52
C THR A 103 -1.37 13.52 3.08
N GLY A 104 -0.36 14.16 2.50
CA GLY A 104 0.90 13.52 2.10
C GLY A 104 1.74 14.41 1.19
N PHE A 105 3.01 14.09 1.10
CA PHE A 105 3.98 14.75 0.23
C PHE A 105 4.59 13.75 -0.74
N ASN A 106 4.89 14.21 -1.94
CA ASN A 106 5.52 13.40 -2.97
C ASN A 106 6.64 14.17 -3.66
N VAL A 107 7.67 13.43 -4.02
CA VAL A 107 8.67 13.85 -4.99
C VAL A 107 8.47 13.06 -6.29
N TYR A 108 8.61 13.76 -7.40
CA TYR A 108 8.49 13.18 -8.73
C TYR A 108 9.74 13.51 -9.52
N LEU A 109 10.20 12.56 -10.32
CA LEU A 109 11.30 12.73 -11.26
C LEU A 109 10.80 12.54 -12.68
N HIS A 110 10.99 13.54 -13.54
CA HIS A 110 10.63 13.45 -14.93
C HIS A 110 11.75 12.79 -15.74
N SER A 111 11.37 11.77 -16.54
CA SER A 111 12.27 11.03 -17.40
C SER A 111 11.57 10.72 -18.71
N GLY A 112 12.07 11.25 -19.81
CA GLY A 112 11.52 11.03 -21.13
C GLY A 112 10.09 11.60 -21.28
N LYS A 113 9.06 10.74 -21.32
CA LYS A 113 7.65 11.13 -21.39
C LYS A 113 6.86 10.64 -20.17
N GLY A 114 7.56 10.41 -19.05
CA GLY A 114 6.96 9.86 -17.84
C GLY A 114 7.57 10.40 -16.55
N TRP A 115 6.99 9.96 -15.45
CA TRP A 115 7.36 10.37 -14.11
C TRP A 115 7.57 9.16 -13.20
N TYR A 116 8.63 9.15 -12.44
CA TYR A 116 8.78 8.33 -11.25
C TYR A 116 8.20 9.07 -10.05
N THR A 117 7.51 8.39 -9.15
CA THR A 117 6.87 9.01 -7.98
C THR A 117 7.23 8.28 -6.71
N ALA A 118 7.70 9.02 -5.70
CA ALA A 118 7.92 8.54 -4.34
C ALA A 118 7.21 9.45 -3.33
N ALA A 119 6.72 8.85 -2.23
CA ALA A 119 6.23 9.60 -1.09
C ALA A 119 7.40 9.96 -0.16
N PHE A 120 7.27 11.10 0.53
CA PHE A 120 8.14 11.46 1.65
C PHE A 120 7.33 12.14 2.75
N ALA A 121 7.93 12.27 3.92
CA ALA A 121 7.24 12.85 5.06
C ALA A 121 8.18 13.65 5.95
N PRO A 122 7.94 14.96 6.10
CA PRO A 122 8.59 15.77 7.11
C PRO A 122 8.06 15.38 8.50
N SER A 123 8.86 15.49 9.56
CA SER A 123 8.49 15.06 10.91
C SER A 123 7.76 16.12 11.73
N GLU A 124 7.92 17.41 11.41
CA GLU A 124 7.35 18.52 12.19
C GLU A 124 7.04 19.75 11.33
N SER A 125 6.05 20.53 11.77
CA SER A 125 5.75 21.86 11.16
C SER A 125 6.79 22.91 11.56
N GLY A 126 7.08 23.83 10.66
CA GLY A 126 7.90 25.00 10.95
C GLY A 126 9.40 24.76 11.10
N LYS A 127 9.87 23.56 10.72
CA LYS A 127 11.30 23.20 10.77
C LYS A 127 11.79 22.69 9.42
N TRP A 128 13.08 22.85 9.16
CA TRP A 128 13.76 22.23 8.05
C TRP A 128 14.07 20.75 8.36
N HIS A 129 13.79 19.88 7.40
CA HIS A 129 14.01 18.44 7.49
C HIS A 129 14.87 17.96 6.33
N ARG A 130 15.95 17.22 6.62
CA ARG A 130 16.68 16.49 5.60
C ARG A 130 15.86 15.29 5.15
N ILE A 131 15.39 15.32 3.91
CA ILE A 131 14.66 14.24 3.27
C ILE A 131 15.62 13.40 2.46
N THR A 132 15.63 12.09 2.68
CA THR A 132 16.43 11.13 1.91
C THR A 132 15.49 10.26 1.09
N VAL A 133 15.71 10.17 -0.22
CA VAL A 133 14.89 9.39 -1.14
C VAL A 133 15.76 8.45 -1.94
N LYS A 134 15.64 7.15 -1.69
CA LYS A 134 16.33 6.11 -2.47
C LYS A 134 15.48 5.71 -3.69
N LYS A 135 16.12 5.20 -4.74
CA LYS A 135 15.44 4.82 -5.98
C LYS A 135 14.38 3.72 -5.79
N ASN A 136 14.55 2.80 -4.84
CA ASN A 136 13.56 1.78 -4.51
C ASN A 136 12.24 2.35 -3.95
N ALA A 137 12.25 3.57 -3.39
CA ALA A 137 11.05 4.27 -2.94
C ALA A 137 10.15 4.76 -4.10
N PHE A 138 10.66 4.90 -5.31
CA PHE A 138 9.89 5.30 -6.48
C PHE A 138 9.04 4.15 -7.02
N PHE A 139 8.07 3.74 -6.24
CA PHE A 139 7.23 2.58 -6.57
C PHE A 139 6.33 2.81 -7.79
N LYS A 140 5.77 4.00 -7.93
CA LYS A 140 4.82 4.34 -8.99
C LYS A 140 5.50 5.03 -10.18
N THR A 141 5.13 4.63 -11.39
CA THR A 141 5.46 5.32 -12.65
C THR A 141 4.20 5.78 -13.36
N GLU A 142 4.27 6.94 -14.01
CA GLU A 142 3.22 7.50 -14.85
C GLU A 142 3.82 7.83 -16.23
N GLY A 143 3.13 7.47 -17.31
CA GLY A 143 3.64 7.67 -18.66
C GLY A 143 4.81 6.75 -19.01
N ASN A 144 5.61 7.16 -20.01
CA ASN A 144 6.73 6.37 -20.54
C ASN A 144 8.06 6.94 -20.07
N VAL A 145 8.60 6.42 -18.96
CA VAL A 145 9.94 6.77 -18.46
C VAL A 145 11.04 6.17 -19.36
N GLN A 146 12.21 6.77 -19.35
CA GLN A 146 13.37 6.33 -20.15
C GLN A 146 14.62 6.04 -19.28
N GLY A 147 14.40 5.58 -18.06
CA GLY A 147 15.47 5.26 -17.10
C GLY A 147 15.88 6.46 -16.23
N TRP A 148 16.98 6.27 -15.51
CA TRP A 148 17.51 7.20 -14.52
C TRP A 148 18.60 8.14 -15.06
N GLY A 149 19.07 7.91 -16.29
CA GLY A 149 20.21 8.60 -16.86
C GLY A 149 19.95 10.05 -17.25
N LYS A 150 18.69 10.45 -17.40
CA LYS A 150 18.33 11.83 -17.76
C LYS A 150 17.07 12.25 -17.04
N ILE A 151 17.25 12.84 -15.89
CA ILE A 151 16.17 13.46 -15.12
C ILE A 151 16.26 14.98 -15.33
N ASP A 152 15.27 15.53 -16.01
CA ASP A 152 15.24 16.96 -16.38
C ASP A 152 14.40 17.82 -15.44
N THR A 153 13.58 17.20 -14.59
CA THR A 153 12.69 17.90 -13.66
C THR A 153 12.53 17.12 -12.37
N VAL A 154 12.73 17.80 -11.24
CA VAL A 154 12.30 17.36 -9.91
C VAL A 154 11.03 18.12 -9.55
N ARG A 155 9.95 17.41 -9.23
CA ARG A 155 8.73 18.02 -8.69
C ARG A 155 8.58 17.65 -7.23
N ILE A 156 8.33 18.64 -6.37
CA ILE A 156 7.98 18.46 -4.97
C ILE A 156 6.57 18.97 -4.76
N ALA A 157 5.69 18.16 -4.17
CA ALA A 157 4.29 18.50 -4.02
C ALA A 157 3.67 17.95 -2.73
N GLY A 158 2.73 18.73 -2.15
CA GLY A 158 1.88 18.32 -1.04
C GLY A 158 0.41 18.20 -1.45
N TRP A 159 -0.27 17.15 -1.05
CA TRP A 159 -1.70 16.93 -1.28
C TRP A 159 -2.51 17.61 -0.18
N ALA A 160 -3.25 18.67 -0.50
CA ALA A 160 -3.99 19.46 0.47
C ALA A 160 -5.12 18.66 1.13
N GLY A 161 -5.13 18.65 2.46
CA GLY A 161 -6.22 18.17 3.32
C GLY A 161 -6.92 19.32 4.03
N GLY A 162 -6.25 20.50 4.16
CA GLY A 162 -6.78 21.74 4.73
C GLY A 162 -6.97 22.83 3.69
N LYS A 163 -7.29 24.04 4.17
CA LYS A 163 -7.56 25.22 3.35
C LYS A 163 -6.73 26.45 3.75
N SER A 164 -5.74 26.30 4.61
CA SER A 164 -4.92 27.39 5.11
C SER A 164 -3.86 27.83 4.10
N LYS A 165 -3.31 29.02 4.31
CA LYS A 165 -2.08 29.44 3.65
C LYS A 165 -0.90 28.76 4.33
N VAL A 166 0.05 28.29 3.54
CA VAL A 166 1.25 27.60 4.01
C VAL A 166 2.47 28.07 3.25
N ASP A 167 3.60 28.09 3.95
CA ASP A 167 4.91 28.41 3.38
C ASP A 167 5.76 27.15 3.30
N PHE A 168 6.44 26.97 2.17
CA PHE A 168 7.33 25.84 1.88
C PHE A 168 8.76 26.32 1.68
N GLY A 169 9.70 25.42 1.89
CA GLY A 169 11.08 25.60 1.51
C GLY A 169 11.68 24.35 0.91
N VAL A 170 12.56 24.50 -0.07
CA VAL A 170 13.37 23.42 -0.65
C VAL A 170 14.81 23.92 -0.82
N ALA A 171 15.78 23.12 -0.36
CA ALA A 171 17.19 23.48 -0.43
C ALA A 171 18.08 22.22 -0.54
N ASN A 172 19.35 22.45 -0.86
CA ASN A 172 20.44 21.47 -0.74
C ASN A 172 20.19 20.12 -1.42
N LEU A 173 19.69 20.13 -2.66
CA LEU A 173 19.52 18.91 -3.45
C LEU A 173 20.88 18.28 -3.76
N SER A 174 21.12 17.06 -3.27
CA SER A 174 22.41 16.40 -3.33
C SER A 174 22.27 14.89 -3.54
N TYR A 175 23.23 14.24 -4.18
CA TYR A 175 23.27 12.78 -4.27
C TYR A 175 23.57 12.15 -2.90
N ILE A 176 23.20 10.88 -2.74
CA ILE A 176 23.59 10.06 -1.58
C ILE A 176 24.96 9.45 -1.86
N ASP A 177 25.91 9.60 -0.93
CA ASP A 177 27.21 8.98 -1.05
C ASP A 177 27.15 7.46 -0.92
N ILE A 178 27.96 6.77 -1.71
CA ILE A 178 28.02 5.32 -1.78
C ILE A 178 29.25 4.83 -1.03
N ASN A 179 29.02 4.24 0.15
CA ASN A 179 30.07 3.64 0.98
C ASN A 179 29.91 2.12 1.04
N GLY A 180 30.91 1.37 0.57
CA GLY A 180 30.95 -0.08 0.61
C GLY A 180 30.52 -0.75 -0.69
N PRO A 181 30.25 -2.08 -0.67
CA PRO A 181 29.93 -2.85 -1.85
C PRO A 181 28.65 -2.41 -2.54
N VAL A 182 28.66 -2.36 -3.87
CA VAL A 182 27.53 -1.97 -4.72
C VAL A 182 26.94 -3.18 -5.43
N VAL A 183 25.62 -3.34 -5.31
CA VAL A 183 24.84 -4.35 -6.03
C VAL A 183 23.84 -3.64 -6.94
N GLY A 184 23.87 -3.93 -8.24
CA GLY A 184 22.88 -3.45 -9.19
C GLY A 184 21.59 -4.27 -9.12
N VAL A 185 20.45 -3.63 -8.91
CA VAL A 185 19.13 -4.29 -8.95
C VAL A 185 18.37 -3.78 -10.16
N VAL A 186 18.09 -4.66 -11.12
CA VAL A 186 17.45 -4.27 -12.38
C VAL A 186 15.96 -4.06 -12.17
N ARG A 187 15.51 -2.83 -12.38
CA ARG A 187 14.13 -2.42 -12.43
C ARG A 187 13.57 -2.67 -13.83
N PRO A 188 12.48 -3.43 -13.99
CA PRO A 188 11.95 -3.80 -15.31
C PRO A 188 11.04 -2.73 -15.91
N ASP A 189 11.54 -1.50 -16.10
CA ASP A 189 10.74 -0.37 -16.59
C ASP A 189 10.15 -0.63 -17.97
N SER A 190 10.87 -1.32 -18.86
CA SER A 190 10.37 -1.70 -20.18
C SER A 190 9.17 -2.64 -20.11
N CYS A 191 9.15 -3.58 -19.15
CA CYS A 191 8.02 -4.47 -18.91
C CYS A 191 6.88 -3.75 -18.19
N ILE A 192 7.19 -2.88 -17.23
CA ILE A 192 6.20 -2.08 -16.49
C ILE A 192 5.36 -1.22 -17.44
N GLN A 193 5.95 -0.71 -18.52
CA GLN A 193 5.28 0.15 -19.50
C GLN A 193 4.60 -0.63 -20.62
N ASP A 194 4.94 -1.91 -20.83
CA ASP A 194 4.35 -2.74 -21.89
C ASP A 194 2.94 -3.21 -21.48
N PRO A 195 1.88 -2.87 -22.26
CA PRO A 195 0.50 -3.29 -21.98
C PRO A 195 0.33 -4.80 -21.80
N LYS A 196 1.21 -5.62 -22.39
CA LYS A 196 1.20 -7.09 -22.23
C LYS A 196 1.46 -7.53 -20.80
N PHE A 197 2.18 -6.75 -20.02
CA PHE A 197 2.51 -7.05 -18.63
C PHE A 197 1.65 -6.30 -17.61
N LYS A 198 0.60 -5.58 -18.06
CA LYS A 198 -0.27 -4.77 -17.18
C LYS A 198 -0.81 -5.56 -15.97
N ALA A 199 -1.18 -6.83 -16.17
CA ALA A 199 -1.64 -7.70 -15.09
C ALA A 199 -0.56 -8.02 -14.03
N HIS A 200 0.73 -7.88 -14.40
CA HIS A 200 1.88 -8.19 -13.56
C HIS A 200 2.59 -6.96 -12.99
N TYR A 201 2.08 -5.76 -13.25
CA TYR A 201 2.71 -4.49 -12.85
C TYR A 201 3.16 -4.48 -11.38
N LEU A 202 2.26 -4.81 -10.45
CA LEU A 202 2.58 -4.83 -9.02
C LEU A 202 3.67 -5.85 -8.69
N THR A 203 3.63 -7.04 -9.29
CA THR A 203 4.64 -8.08 -9.07
C THR A 203 6.01 -7.66 -9.59
N LEU A 204 6.08 -7.12 -10.81
CA LEU A 204 7.31 -6.62 -11.43
C LEU A 204 7.97 -5.57 -10.55
N ARG A 205 7.18 -4.61 -10.07
CA ARG A 205 7.70 -3.51 -9.26
C ARG A 205 8.03 -3.93 -7.83
N SER A 206 7.19 -4.75 -7.19
CA SER A 206 7.46 -5.26 -5.84
C SER A 206 8.74 -6.06 -5.77
N CYS A 207 8.99 -6.97 -6.72
CA CYS A 207 10.19 -7.81 -6.69
C CYS A 207 11.47 -6.98 -6.74
N SER A 208 11.55 -5.93 -7.56
CA SER A 208 12.74 -5.08 -7.62
C SER A 208 12.90 -4.22 -6.37
N ALA A 209 11.82 -3.63 -5.86
CA ALA A 209 11.87 -2.81 -4.65
C ALA A 209 12.21 -3.63 -3.40
N GLU A 210 11.59 -4.82 -3.25
CA GLU A 210 11.85 -5.72 -2.13
C GLU A 210 13.30 -6.21 -2.14
N MET A 211 13.84 -6.59 -3.31
CA MET A 211 15.24 -6.99 -3.44
C MET A 211 16.18 -5.86 -3.05
N ALA A 212 15.95 -4.64 -3.55
CA ALA A 212 16.77 -3.49 -3.20
C ALA A 212 16.71 -3.19 -1.68
N SER A 213 15.52 -3.28 -1.07
CA SER A 213 15.34 -3.08 0.37
C SER A 213 16.05 -4.15 1.20
N VAL A 214 16.01 -5.43 0.77
CA VAL A 214 16.73 -6.53 1.44
C VAL A 214 18.23 -6.32 1.40
N LEU A 215 18.77 -5.90 0.26
CA LEU A 215 20.22 -5.65 0.09
C LEU A 215 20.68 -4.43 0.88
N ASP A 216 19.91 -3.35 0.88
CA ASP A 216 20.16 -2.18 1.72
C ASP A 216 20.17 -2.56 3.21
N PHE A 217 19.20 -3.38 3.62
CA PHE A 217 19.14 -3.87 5.00
C PHE A 217 20.34 -4.75 5.36
N ALA A 218 20.85 -5.54 4.41
CA ALA A 218 22.09 -6.29 4.59
C ALA A 218 23.36 -5.38 4.63
N GLY A 219 23.18 -4.07 4.57
CA GLY A 219 24.26 -3.07 4.63
C GLY A 219 24.98 -2.82 3.30
N LEU A 220 24.40 -3.28 2.20
CA LEU A 220 24.94 -3.08 0.86
C LEU A 220 24.26 -1.88 0.18
N ASN A 221 24.99 -1.26 -0.76
CA ASN A 221 24.41 -0.21 -1.59
C ASN A 221 23.64 -0.86 -2.76
N ALA A 222 22.32 -0.93 -2.63
CA ALA A 222 21.46 -1.42 -3.69
C ALA A 222 21.16 -0.28 -4.68
N VAL A 223 21.92 -0.23 -5.78
CA VAL A 223 21.66 0.71 -6.87
C VAL A 223 20.59 0.13 -7.79
N GLU A 224 19.37 0.66 -7.72
CA GLU A 224 18.31 0.27 -8.65
C GLU A 224 18.60 0.84 -10.05
N ILE A 225 18.84 -0.04 -11.03
CA ILE A 225 19.19 0.30 -12.41
C ILE A 225 17.97 0.02 -13.28
N SER A 226 17.47 1.01 -14.03
CA SER A 226 16.46 0.76 -15.05
C SER A 226 17.01 -0.15 -16.14
N ASP A 227 16.20 -1.06 -16.66
CA ASP A 227 16.61 -1.90 -17.79
C ASP A 227 16.88 -1.09 -19.08
N PHE A 228 16.42 0.17 -19.14
CA PHE A 228 16.82 1.12 -20.18
C PHE A 228 18.27 1.64 -20.03
N ASP A 229 18.79 1.61 -18.82
CA ASP A 229 20.13 2.15 -18.45
C ASP A 229 21.21 1.06 -18.44
N LEU A 230 20.94 -0.15 -18.88
CA LEU A 230 21.93 -1.23 -18.96
C LEU A 230 22.95 -0.94 -20.05
N ASP A 231 24.10 -0.38 -19.67
CA ASP A 231 25.24 -0.13 -20.53
C ASP A 231 26.57 -0.34 -19.75
N GLN A 232 27.71 -0.35 -20.45
CA GLN A 232 29.01 -0.63 -19.85
C GLN A 232 29.41 0.42 -18.79
N ASP A 233 29.04 1.68 -19.00
CA ASP A 233 29.36 2.76 -18.09
C ASP A 233 28.57 2.65 -16.78
N THR A 234 27.29 2.39 -16.86
CA THR A 234 26.42 2.15 -15.71
C THR A 234 26.87 0.94 -14.88
N LEU A 235 27.29 -0.14 -15.54
CA LEU A 235 27.67 -1.39 -14.89
C LEU A 235 29.14 -1.42 -14.38
N LYS A 236 29.94 -0.40 -14.63
CA LYS A 236 31.38 -0.36 -14.33
C LYS A 236 31.74 -0.60 -12.86
N SER A 237 30.94 -0.08 -11.93
CA SER A 237 31.14 -0.23 -10.48
C SER A 237 30.40 -1.41 -9.87
N VAL A 238 29.55 -2.09 -10.64
CA VAL A 238 28.71 -3.19 -10.16
C VAL A 238 29.50 -4.50 -10.19
N LYS A 239 29.45 -5.30 -9.12
CA LYS A 239 30.00 -6.66 -9.10
C LYS A 239 28.93 -7.74 -9.26
N LEU A 240 27.75 -7.49 -8.75
CA LEU A 240 26.58 -8.36 -8.86
C LEU A 240 25.42 -7.58 -9.49
N LEU A 241 24.85 -8.10 -10.56
CA LEU A 241 23.66 -7.58 -11.21
C LEU A 241 22.48 -8.53 -10.94
N VAL A 242 21.45 -8.02 -10.26
CA VAL A 242 20.30 -8.81 -9.86
C VAL A 242 19.12 -8.50 -10.76
N PHE A 243 18.49 -9.54 -11.30
CA PHE A 243 17.24 -9.50 -12.05
C PHE A 243 16.12 -10.13 -11.19
N PRO A 244 15.42 -9.38 -10.34
CA PRO A 244 14.46 -9.95 -9.37
C PRO A 244 13.23 -10.57 -10.03
N PHE A 245 12.74 -9.93 -11.08
CA PHE A 245 11.72 -10.43 -11.99
C PHE A 245 11.70 -9.58 -13.27
N ASN A 246 12.50 -9.96 -14.24
CA ASN A 246 12.62 -9.29 -15.53
C ASN A 246 12.28 -10.29 -16.63
N PRO A 247 11.00 -10.44 -17.04
CA PRO A 247 10.61 -11.36 -18.10
C PRO A 247 11.37 -11.14 -19.40
N LYS A 248 11.67 -9.87 -19.70
CA LYS A 248 12.54 -9.45 -20.82
C LYS A 248 13.26 -8.16 -20.46
N ILE A 249 14.31 -7.83 -21.21
CA ILE A 249 14.98 -6.52 -21.24
C ILE A 249 14.91 -5.94 -22.67
N PRO A 250 15.17 -4.63 -22.89
CA PRO A 250 15.28 -4.07 -24.22
C PRO A 250 16.36 -4.79 -25.04
N LYS A 251 16.07 -5.08 -26.32
CA LYS A 251 16.94 -5.91 -27.17
C LYS A 251 18.37 -5.38 -27.30
N ASP A 252 18.52 -4.08 -27.37
CA ASP A 252 19.80 -3.38 -27.47
C ASP A 252 20.66 -3.48 -26.18
N LYS A 253 20.10 -3.92 -25.07
CA LYS A 253 20.76 -4.02 -23.75
C LYS A 253 21.40 -5.40 -23.50
N GLY A 254 21.04 -6.41 -24.26
CA GLY A 254 21.49 -7.79 -24.06
C GLY A 254 23.00 -7.95 -24.16
N GLU A 255 23.67 -7.25 -25.12
CA GLU A 255 25.12 -7.31 -25.29
C GLU A 255 25.87 -6.69 -24.11
N ALA A 256 25.34 -5.62 -23.48
CA ALA A 256 25.93 -5.03 -22.28
C ALA A 256 25.91 -6.01 -21.10
N VAL A 257 24.81 -6.78 -20.95
CA VAL A 257 24.70 -7.81 -19.90
C VAL A 257 25.70 -8.95 -20.12
N LYS A 258 25.85 -9.41 -21.37
CA LYS A 258 26.85 -10.44 -21.73
C LYS A 258 28.29 -9.95 -21.49
N ALA A 259 28.60 -8.71 -21.92
CA ALA A 259 29.88 -8.08 -21.68
C ALA A 259 30.19 -7.92 -20.19
N PHE A 260 29.23 -7.57 -19.39
CA PHE A 260 29.36 -7.46 -17.93
C PHE A 260 29.85 -8.79 -17.32
N VAL A 261 29.25 -9.92 -17.68
CA VAL A 261 29.66 -11.23 -17.19
C VAL A 261 31.04 -11.63 -17.73
N LYS A 262 31.31 -11.36 -19.02
CA LYS A 262 32.63 -11.60 -19.63
C LYS A 262 33.76 -10.85 -18.91
N ASN A 263 33.46 -9.66 -18.43
CA ASN A 263 34.40 -8.79 -17.68
C ASN A 263 34.48 -9.13 -16.18
N GLY A 264 33.96 -10.28 -15.75
CA GLY A 264 34.06 -10.77 -14.37
C GLY A 264 32.88 -10.43 -13.45
N GLY A 265 31.90 -9.69 -13.93
CA GLY A 265 30.65 -9.46 -13.19
C GLY A 265 29.85 -10.75 -13.00
N ARG A 266 28.97 -10.77 -12.03
CA ARG A 266 28.06 -11.90 -11.74
C ARG A 266 26.60 -11.50 -11.86
N ILE A 267 25.76 -12.41 -12.29
CA ILE A 267 24.31 -12.23 -12.39
C ILE A 267 23.62 -13.07 -11.32
N PHE A 268 22.60 -12.52 -10.70
CA PHE A 268 21.58 -13.28 -10.00
C PHE A 268 20.23 -13.04 -10.67
N ALA A 269 19.68 -14.03 -11.35
CA ALA A 269 18.41 -13.92 -12.04
C ALA A 269 17.34 -14.78 -11.38
N CYS A 270 16.17 -14.18 -11.12
CA CYS A 270 14.99 -14.84 -10.60
C CYS A 270 13.94 -14.93 -11.72
N HIS A 271 13.55 -16.13 -12.12
CA HIS A 271 12.50 -16.39 -13.11
C HIS A 271 12.59 -15.52 -14.38
N SER A 272 13.80 -15.24 -14.87
CA SER A 272 13.96 -14.51 -16.12
C SER A 272 13.63 -15.40 -17.31
N GLN A 273 12.99 -14.83 -18.33
CA GLN A 273 12.70 -15.47 -19.61
C GLN A 273 13.45 -14.77 -20.76
N ASP A 274 14.30 -13.83 -20.42
CA ASP A 274 15.08 -13.08 -21.40
C ASP A 274 16.24 -13.91 -21.92
N HIS A 275 16.38 -13.98 -23.25
CA HIS A 275 17.39 -14.77 -23.96
C HIS A 275 18.82 -14.34 -23.58
N ALA A 276 19.10 -13.04 -23.58
CA ALA A 276 20.43 -12.53 -23.29
C ALA A 276 20.86 -12.77 -21.82
N VAL A 277 19.92 -12.64 -20.86
CA VAL A 277 20.17 -12.91 -19.44
C VAL A 277 20.44 -14.40 -19.21
N ILE A 278 19.67 -15.28 -19.84
CA ILE A 278 19.84 -16.75 -19.71
C ILE A 278 21.17 -17.21 -20.34
N GLU A 279 21.53 -16.68 -21.52
CA GLU A 279 22.80 -16.99 -22.16
C GLU A 279 23.99 -16.43 -21.37
N ALA A 280 23.88 -15.22 -20.81
CA ALA A 280 24.92 -14.65 -19.97
C ALA A 280 25.20 -15.48 -18.71
N LEU A 281 24.19 -16.19 -18.17
CA LEU A 281 24.35 -17.19 -17.12
C LEU A 281 25.08 -18.46 -17.58
N GLY A 282 25.26 -18.66 -18.88
CA GLY A 282 25.83 -19.86 -19.48
C GLY A 282 24.84 -21.01 -19.60
N LEU A 283 23.54 -20.70 -19.58
CA LEU A 283 22.45 -21.65 -19.77
C LEU A 283 22.03 -21.67 -21.25
N ASP A 284 21.74 -22.89 -21.77
CA ASP A 284 21.16 -23.06 -23.10
C ASP A 284 19.66 -22.68 -23.06
N PHE A 285 19.29 -21.66 -23.80
CA PHE A 285 17.93 -21.11 -23.78
C PHE A 285 16.87 -22.11 -24.23
N GLU A 286 17.16 -22.95 -25.24
CA GLU A 286 16.20 -23.94 -25.74
C GLU A 286 16.03 -25.12 -24.77
N LYS A 287 17.09 -25.54 -24.09
CA LYS A 287 17.02 -26.51 -23.00
C LYS A 287 16.32 -25.94 -21.79
N TYR A 288 16.56 -24.66 -21.50
CA TYR A 288 15.93 -23.92 -20.43
C TYR A 288 14.40 -23.89 -20.61
N LYS A 289 13.88 -23.53 -21.76
CA LYS A 289 12.44 -23.53 -22.07
C LYS A 289 11.77 -24.89 -21.87
N LYS A 290 12.50 -25.98 -22.09
CA LYS A 290 12.00 -27.36 -21.98
C LYS A 290 12.13 -27.92 -20.56
N ARG A 291 12.77 -27.22 -19.65
CA ARG A 291 12.94 -27.65 -18.25
C ARG A 291 11.58 -27.79 -17.58
N LYS A 292 11.25 -28.99 -17.09
CA LYS A 292 10.07 -29.16 -16.23
C LYS A 292 10.30 -28.39 -14.92
N TRP A 293 9.49 -27.42 -14.68
CA TRP A 293 9.57 -26.56 -13.52
C TRP A 293 9.16 -27.34 -12.27
N ASN A 294 10.11 -27.58 -11.38
CA ASN A 294 9.80 -28.14 -10.07
C ASN A 294 9.52 -26.96 -9.12
N SER A 295 8.25 -26.80 -8.74
CA SER A 295 7.76 -25.70 -7.90
C SER A 295 8.32 -25.68 -6.47
N SER A 296 9.15 -26.66 -6.10
CA SER A 296 9.68 -26.84 -4.75
C SER A 296 11.15 -26.43 -4.56
N SER A 297 11.87 -26.00 -5.61
CA SER A 297 13.27 -25.58 -5.47
C SER A 297 13.36 -24.11 -5.02
N GLU A 298 13.45 -23.90 -3.72
CA GLU A 298 13.60 -22.57 -3.09
C GLU A 298 15.06 -22.09 -3.03
N THR A 299 16.01 -22.89 -3.51
CA THR A 299 17.46 -22.58 -3.41
C THR A 299 17.99 -22.16 -4.77
N PRO A 300 18.73 -21.03 -4.86
CA PRO A 300 19.39 -20.64 -6.10
C PRO A 300 20.41 -21.69 -6.56
N THR A 301 20.42 -21.99 -7.87
CA THR A 301 21.45 -22.84 -8.49
C THR A 301 22.62 -21.98 -8.93
N ARG A 302 23.87 -22.49 -8.76
CA ARG A 302 25.09 -21.87 -9.25
C ARG A 302 25.27 -22.20 -10.71
N GLU A 303 25.44 -21.19 -11.55
CA GLU A 303 25.65 -21.28 -12.98
C GLU A 303 27.01 -20.65 -13.37
N LYS A 304 27.47 -20.83 -14.61
CA LYS A 304 28.76 -20.31 -15.07
C LYS A 304 28.89 -18.78 -14.90
N GLY A 305 27.82 -18.04 -15.23
CA GLY A 305 27.76 -16.57 -15.16
C GLY A 305 27.25 -16.01 -13.84
N GLY A 306 26.85 -16.87 -12.88
CA GLY A 306 26.29 -16.39 -11.63
C GLY A 306 25.33 -17.36 -10.96
N PHE A 307 24.14 -16.90 -10.61
CA PHE A 307 23.13 -17.67 -9.88
C PHE A 307 21.76 -17.53 -10.55
N TYR A 308 21.01 -18.61 -10.49
CA TYR A 308 19.65 -18.63 -11.02
C TYR A 308 18.67 -19.19 -10.00
N LEU A 309 17.53 -18.49 -9.81
CA LEU A 309 16.40 -18.93 -9.01
C LEU A 309 15.19 -19.14 -9.92
N GLN A 310 14.57 -20.32 -9.81
CA GLN A 310 13.44 -20.71 -10.68
C GLN A 310 12.16 -19.90 -10.42
N HIS A 311 12.05 -19.27 -9.26
CA HIS A 311 10.91 -18.47 -8.84
C HIS A 311 11.25 -16.99 -8.78
N VAL A 312 10.22 -16.13 -8.77
CA VAL A 312 10.36 -14.75 -8.34
C VAL A 312 10.77 -14.74 -6.87
N TRP A 313 11.59 -13.77 -6.47
CA TRP A 313 12.01 -13.60 -5.08
C TRP A 313 10.80 -13.25 -4.22
N ARG A 314 10.32 -14.19 -3.41
CA ARG A 314 9.17 -14.04 -2.50
C ARG A 314 9.40 -14.86 -1.24
N TYR A 315 10.31 -14.42 -0.42
CA TYR A 315 10.53 -15.00 0.91
C TYR A 315 10.00 -14.06 1.98
N PRO A 316 9.64 -14.58 3.17
CA PRO A 316 9.55 -13.73 4.36
C PRO A 316 10.84 -12.90 4.48
N PHE A 317 10.74 -11.67 4.94
CA PHE A 317 11.86 -10.71 4.89
C PHE A 317 13.13 -11.25 5.57
N GLU A 318 13.01 -11.90 6.72
CA GLU A 318 14.13 -12.49 7.46
C GLU A 318 14.83 -13.62 6.69
N ASP A 319 14.03 -14.49 6.03
CA ASP A 319 14.56 -15.54 5.16
C ASP A 319 15.22 -14.93 3.92
N SER A 320 14.68 -13.84 3.39
CA SER A 320 15.27 -13.09 2.26
C SER A 320 16.63 -12.52 2.63
N VAL A 321 16.77 -11.89 3.80
CA VAL A 321 18.05 -11.36 4.28
C VAL A 321 19.08 -12.48 4.49
N ARG A 322 18.69 -13.58 5.12
CA ARG A 322 19.57 -14.73 5.33
C ARG A 322 20.00 -15.36 4.00
N GLN A 323 19.11 -15.51 3.04
CA GLN A 323 19.43 -16.06 1.74
C GLN A 323 20.30 -15.12 0.92
N ALA A 324 19.99 -13.82 0.94
CA ALA A 324 20.83 -12.80 0.32
C ALA A 324 22.24 -12.83 0.90
N TYR A 325 22.40 -12.90 2.22
CA TYR A 325 23.69 -13.01 2.90
C TYR A 325 24.48 -14.22 2.39
N ASN A 326 23.91 -15.42 2.39
CA ASN A 326 24.57 -16.64 1.93
C ASN A 326 24.98 -16.57 0.44
N LEU A 327 24.15 -15.93 -0.38
CA LEU A 327 24.43 -15.74 -1.79
C LEU A 327 25.59 -14.74 -2.00
N LEU A 328 25.55 -13.61 -1.29
CA LEU A 328 26.50 -12.50 -1.44
C LEU A 328 27.92 -12.93 -1.04
N VAL A 329 28.07 -13.71 0.03
CA VAL A 329 29.36 -14.29 0.43
C VAL A 329 29.91 -15.25 -0.63
N GLN A 330 29.06 -15.93 -1.39
CA GLN A 330 29.50 -16.79 -2.50
C GLN A 330 29.90 -15.97 -3.75
N VAL A 331 29.34 -14.75 -3.92
CA VAL A 331 29.69 -13.84 -5.01
C VAL A 331 31.08 -13.25 -4.78
N ASP A 332 31.31 -12.71 -3.58
CA ASP A 332 32.59 -12.14 -3.17
C ASP A 332 32.83 -12.43 -1.67
N PRO A 333 33.71 -13.40 -1.35
CA PRO A 333 34.03 -13.73 0.04
C PRO A 333 34.57 -12.56 0.87
N SER A 334 35.16 -11.53 0.24
CA SER A 334 35.62 -10.33 0.93
C SER A 334 34.51 -9.51 1.57
N TRP A 335 33.28 -9.68 1.13
CA TRP A 335 32.10 -9.02 1.70
C TRP A 335 31.68 -9.59 3.07
N LYS A 336 32.21 -10.75 3.45
CA LYS A 336 31.82 -11.42 4.71
C LYS A 336 32.00 -10.51 5.93
N ALA A 337 33.17 -9.88 6.07
CA ALA A 337 33.44 -9.00 7.21
C ALA A 337 32.50 -7.79 7.26
N PHE A 338 32.18 -7.22 6.10
CA PHE A 338 31.23 -6.11 5.97
C PHE A 338 29.81 -6.52 6.36
N LEU A 339 29.36 -7.68 5.87
CA LEU A 339 28.02 -8.22 6.17
C LEU A 339 27.89 -8.62 7.64
N ASP A 340 28.92 -9.20 8.26
CA ASP A 340 28.95 -9.53 9.68
C ASP A 340 28.87 -8.27 10.56
N ALA A 341 29.58 -7.20 10.17
CA ALA A 341 29.51 -5.92 10.87
C ALA A 341 28.13 -5.26 10.73
N ALA A 342 27.54 -5.31 9.54
CA ALA A 342 26.18 -4.84 9.30
C ALA A 342 25.16 -5.60 10.16
N LYS A 343 25.23 -6.93 10.18
CA LYS A 343 24.38 -7.79 11.01
C LYS A 343 24.52 -7.44 12.50
N SER A 344 25.73 -7.25 13.00
CA SER A 344 25.95 -6.90 14.42
C SER A 344 25.34 -5.55 14.78
N LYS A 345 25.37 -4.55 13.90
CA LYS A 345 24.69 -3.25 14.09
C LYS A 345 23.17 -3.43 14.11
N ILE A 346 22.64 -4.27 13.23
CA ILE A 346 21.23 -4.62 13.15
C ILE A 346 20.76 -5.22 14.47
N ASP A 347 21.45 -6.25 14.95
CA ASP A 347 21.10 -6.95 16.21
C ASP A 347 21.22 -6.01 17.43
N ALA A 348 22.17 -5.09 17.43
CA ALA A 348 22.34 -4.11 18.50
C ALA A 348 21.22 -3.06 18.52
N GLN A 349 20.81 -2.58 17.35
CA GLN A 349 19.68 -1.64 17.23
C GLN A 349 18.38 -2.32 17.66
N ALA A 350 18.11 -3.53 17.18
CA ALA A 350 16.95 -4.30 17.54
C ALA A 350 16.79 -4.47 19.06
N ARG A 351 17.91 -4.69 19.77
CA ARG A 351 17.87 -4.74 21.25
C ARG A 351 17.47 -3.40 21.88
N LYS A 352 18.06 -2.28 21.42
CA LYS A 352 17.68 -0.94 21.90
C LYS A 352 16.21 -0.62 21.67
N ASP A 353 15.69 -1.01 20.51
CA ASP A 353 14.30 -0.77 20.18
C ASP A 353 13.34 -1.61 21.01
N GLN A 354 13.73 -2.86 21.33
CA GLN A 354 12.97 -3.70 22.27
C GLN A 354 12.94 -3.11 23.67
N GLU A 355 14.08 -2.61 24.16
CA GLU A 355 14.18 -1.94 25.46
C GLU A 355 13.31 -0.68 25.48
N TRP A 356 13.33 0.11 24.41
CA TRP A 356 12.51 1.31 24.30
C TRP A 356 11.01 0.98 24.23
N VAL A 357 10.59 0.01 23.42
CA VAL A 357 9.19 -0.45 23.37
C VAL A 357 8.72 -0.96 24.75
N ALA A 358 9.58 -1.69 25.45
CA ALA A 358 9.28 -2.17 26.80
C ALA A 358 9.14 -1.03 27.83
N SER A 359 9.78 0.13 27.58
CA SER A 359 9.71 1.32 28.44
C SER A 359 8.49 2.19 28.17
N LEU A 360 7.76 1.99 27.06
CA LEU A 360 6.59 2.79 26.73
C LEU A 360 5.46 2.53 27.74
N PRO A 361 4.82 3.59 28.28
CA PRO A 361 3.69 3.40 29.18
C PRO A 361 2.51 2.77 28.43
N SER A 362 1.98 1.66 28.96
CA SER A 362 0.71 1.12 28.45
C SER A 362 -0.43 2.07 28.81
N LYS A 363 -1.13 2.64 27.82
CA LYS A 363 -2.32 3.45 28.11
C LYS A 363 -3.44 2.56 28.61
N LYS A 364 -3.88 2.80 29.84
CA LYS A 364 -4.99 2.08 30.44
C LYS A 364 -6.26 2.38 29.66
N GLY A 365 -6.95 1.35 29.15
CA GLY A 365 -8.21 1.49 28.43
C GLY A 365 -8.08 1.67 26.90
N GLU A 366 -6.89 1.55 26.32
CA GLU A 366 -6.68 1.55 24.87
C GLU A 366 -7.37 0.34 24.22
N TRP A 367 -8.08 0.59 23.11
CA TRP A 367 -8.72 -0.46 22.31
C TRP A 367 -7.76 -0.93 21.23
N ARG A 368 -7.26 -2.15 21.33
CA ARG A 368 -6.35 -2.79 20.40
C ARG A 368 -7.03 -3.97 19.72
N ALA A 369 -7.33 -3.83 18.45
CA ALA A 369 -8.06 -4.81 17.70
C ALA A 369 -7.23 -5.44 16.58
N PHE A 370 -7.57 -6.67 16.21
CA PHE A 370 -6.93 -7.38 15.12
C PHE A 370 -7.96 -7.79 14.06
N TRP A 371 -7.77 -7.37 12.81
CA TRP A 371 -8.53 -7.86 11.66
C TRP A 371 -7.95 -9.18 11.16
N CYS A 372 -8.74 -10.25 11.18
CA CYS A 372 -8.32 -11.58 10.75
C CYS A 372 -9.08 -12.08 9.53
N HIS A 373 -8.37 -12.36 8.44
CA HIS A 373 -8.94 -12.89 7.21
C HIS A 373 -9.03 -14.42 7.16
N SER A 374 -8.44 -15.12 8.12
CA SER A 374 -8.43 -16.58 8.16
C SER A 374 -9.69 -17.14 8.82
N ALA A 375 -10.20 -18.26 8.31
CA ALA A 375 -11.34 -18.95 8.89
C ALA A 375 -10.97 -19.87 10.08
N ARG A 376 -9.70 -20.02 10.39
CA ARG A 376 -9.19 -20.95 11.42
C ARG A 376 -8.14 -20.32 12.33
N GLY A 377 -8.41 -19.12 12.86
CA GLY A 377 -7.46 -18.39 13.68
C GLY A 377 -6.43 -17.58 12.86
N LEU A 378 -5.24 -17.33 13.40
CA LEU A 378 -4.24 -16.41 12.83
C LEU A 378 -3.55 -16.94 11.55
N GLY A 379 -3.80 -18.18 11.14
CA GLY A 379 -3.23 -18.75 9.92
C GLY A 379 -3.13 -20.26 9.94
N LYS A 380 -2.31 -20.82 9.05
CA LYS A 380 -2.11 -22.27 8.94
C LYS A 380 -1.51 -22.85 10.22
N GLY A 381 -2.15 -23.86 10.78
CA GLY A 381 -1.71 -24.54 12.02
C GLY A 381 -2.21 -23.88 13.30
N TRP A 382 -3.02 -22.82 13.21
CA TRP A 382 -3.68 -22.17 14.34
C TRP A 382 -5.15 -22.57 14.43
N ASP A 383 -5.69 -22.53 15.65
CA ASP A 383 -7.11 -22.55 15.94
C ASP A 383 -7.53 -21.24 16.63
N TRP A 384 -8.83 -21.06 16.87
CA TRP A 384 -9.32 -19.82 17.47
C TRP A 384 -8.91 -19.70 18.94
N ASP A 385 -8.83 -20.81 19.71
CA ASP A 385 -8.46 -20.78 21.13
C ASP A 385 -7.02 -20.29 21.31
N SER A 386 -6.07 -20.93 20.63
CA SER A 386 -4.65 -20.53 20.68
C SER A 386 -4.41 -19.14 20.10
N SER A 387 -5.14 -18.77 19.06
CA SER A 387 -5.03 -17.46 18.42
C SER A 387 -5.48 -16.33 19.34
N ILE A 388 -6.65 -16.43 19.96
CA ILE A 388 -7.17 -15.41 20.86
C ILE A 388 -6.35 -15.32 22.15
N LYS A 389 -5.89 -16.48 22.67
CA LYS A 389 -4.95 -16.50 23.81
C LYS A 389 -3.69 -15.71 23.48
N LEU A 390 -3.07 -15.96 22.33
CA LEU A 390 -1.88 -15.25 21.91
C LEU A 390 -2.11 -13.75 21.79
N LEU A 391 -3.19 -13.32 21.14
CA LEU A 391 -3.54 -11.91 21.03
C LEU A 391 -3.73 -11.25 22.40
N LYS A 392 -4.43 -11.92 23.32
CA LYS A 392 -4.61 -11.42 24.68
C LYS A 392 -3.30 -11.25 25.44
N GLU A 393 -2.41 -12.23 25.36
CA GLU A 393 -1.07 -12.21 25.96
C GLU A 393 -0.20 -11.07 25.42
N ASN A 394 -0.50 -10.59 24.19
CA ASN A 394 0.18 -9.47 23.54
C ASN A 394 -0.61 -8.15 23.61
N GLY A 395 -1.57 -8.05 24.52
CA GLY A 395 -2.26 -6.82 24.83
C GLY A 395 -3.41 -6.45 23.91
N PHE A 396 -3.80 -7.31 22.97
CA PHE A 396 -5.01 -7.10 22.17
C PHE A 396 -6.26 -7.39 23.01
N ASN A 397 -7.30 -6.59 22.81
CA ASN A 397 -8.56 -6.71 23.55
C ASN A 397 -9.79 -6.80 22.65
N ALA A 398 -9.60 -6.80 21.33
CA ALA A 398 -10.67 -7.02 20.35
C ALA A 398 -10.19 -7.81 19.12
N MET A 399 -11.11 -8.59 18.53
CA MET A 399 -10.93 -9.40 17.33
C MET A 399 -12.04 -9.10 16.31
N LEU A 400 -11.66 -8.92 15.04
CA LEU A 400 -12.59 -8.77 13.94
C LEU A 400 -12.36 -9.90 12.91
N PRO A 401 -13.04 -11.07 13.05
CA PRO A 401 -12.89 -12.20 12.15
C PRO A 401 -13.72 -11.98 10.87
N ASN A 402 -13.08 -12.12 9.69
CA ASN A 402 -13.75 -12.03 8.38
C ASN A 402 -14.22 -13.40 7.91
N LEU A 403 -15.43 -13.76 8.25
CA LEU A 403 -16.00 -15.07 7.94
C LEU A 403 -17.35 -14.99 7.17
N SER A 404 -17.75 -13.80 6.72
CA SER A 404 -19.01 -13.58 6.02
C SER A 404 -18.84 -12.74 4.75
N TRP A 405 -19.29 -13.31 3.63
CA TRP A 405 -19.27 -12.70 2.30
C TRP A 405 -20.64 -12.90 1.63
N GLY A 406 -20.97 -12.15 0.59
CA GLY A 406 -22.26 -12.30 -0.10
C GLY A 406 -22.53 -13.70 -0.68
N SER A 407 -21.48 -14.47 -0.96
CA SER A 407 -21.55 -15.82 -1.56
C SER A 407 -21.12 -16.95 -0.63
N ALA A 408 -20.61 -16.64 0.58
CA ALA A 408 -20.07 -17.67 1.47
C ALA A 408 -20.11 -17.25 2.94
N ALA A 409 -20.74 -18.08 3.77
CA ALA A 409 -20.69 -18.01 5.22
C ALA A 409 -19.79 -19.15 5.74
N PHE A 410 -18.74 -18.83 6.53
CA PHE A 410 -17.92 -19.82 7.24
C PHE A 410 -18.52 -20.17 8.61
N TYR A 411 -19.84 -20.10 8.69
CA TYR A 411 -20.65 -20.38 9.87
C TYR A 411 -22.02 -20.92 9.42
N ARG A 412 -22.78 -21.51 10.33
CA ARG A 412 -24.17 -21.93 10.07
C ARG A 412 -25.03 -20.73 9.79
N SER A 413 -25.54 -20.63 8.57
CA SER A 413 -26.33 -19.50 8.10
C SER A 413 -27.63 -19.96 7.45
N SER A 414 -28.73 -19.30 7.83
CA SER A 414 -30.03 -19.45 7.19
C SER A 414 -30.26 -18.46 6.02
N VAL A 415 -29.34 -17.48 5.87
CA VAL A 415 -29.45 -16.36 4.95
C VAL A 415 -28.48 -16.47 3.76
N LEU A 416 -27.23 -16.84 4.03
CA LEU A 416 -26.15 -16.92 3.06
C LEU A 416 -25.80 -18.38 2.72
N PRO A 417 -25.29 -18.66 1.52
CA PRO A 417 -24.73 -19.98 1.23
C PRO A 417 -23.61 -20.33 2.19
N GLU A 418 -23.71 -21.50 2.83
CA GLU A 418 -22.63 -21.99 3.69
C GLU A 418 -21.41 -22.42 2.86
N HIS A 419 -20.22 -22.06 3.30
CA HIS A 419 -18.98 -22.54 2.70
C HIS A 419 -18.82 -24.07 2.98
N PRO A 420 -18.34 -24.89 2.02
CA PRO A 420 -18.20 -26.33 2.21
C PRO A 420 -17.45 -26.77 3.49
N SER A 421 -16.52 -25.94 3.97
CA SER A 421 -15.78 -26.22 5.22
C SER A 421 -16.65 -26.22 6.48
N VAL A 422 -17.85 -25.65 6.45
CA VAL A 422 -18.80 -25.66 7.60
C VAL A 422 -19.31 -27.07 7.86
N ALA A 423 -19.54 -27.85 6.80
CA ALA A 423 -19.99 -29.24 6.92
C ALA A 423 -18.93 -30.15 7.60
N SER A 424 -17.66 -29.89 7.35
CA SER A 424 -16.54 -30.71 7.84
C SER A 424 -15.79 -30.14 9.05
N GLY A 425 -15.89 -28.85 9.29
CA GLY A 425 -15.04 -28.13 10.26
C GLY A 425 -15.78 -27.32 11.33
N GLY A 426 -17.14 -27.30 11.32
CA GLY A 426 -17.91 -26.57 12.32
C GLY A 426 -18.18 -25.10 11.99
N ASP A 427 -18.72 -24.35 12.95
CA ASP A 427 -19.05 -22.93 12.87
C ASP A 427 -17.87 -22.08 13.35
N ALA A 428 -17.13 -21.47 12.41
CA ALA A 428 -15.93 -20.70 12.75
C ALA A 428 -16.23 -19.41 13.54
N PHE A 429 -17.42 -18.82 13.41
CA PHE A 429 -17.79 -17.70 14.27
C PHE A 429 -18.08 -18.15 15.71
N ASP A 430 -18.81 -19.25 15.90
CA ASP A 430 -19.09 -19.79 17.23
C ASP A 430 -17.81 -20.17 17.96
N GLU A 431 -16.84 -20.77 17.27
CA GLU A 431 -15.51 -21.08 17.82
C GLU A 431 -14.75 -19.81 18.23
N CYS A 432 -14.73 -18.80 17.34
CA CYS A 432 -14.09 -17.53 17.63
C CYS A 432 -14.75 -16.80 18.81
N ILE A 433 -16.09 -16.73 18.85
CA ILE A 433 -16.85 -16.09 19.94
C ILE A 433 -16.58 -16.78 21.27
N LYS A 434 -16.56 -18.12 21.31
CA LYS A 434 -16.23 -18.90 22.50
C LYS A 434 -14.82 -18.59 23.02
N ALA A 435 -13.83 -18.58 22.12
CA ALA A 435 -12.46 -18.23 22.46
C ALA A 435 -12.35 -16.78 22.98
N CYS A 436 -12.99 -15.82 22.32
CA CYS A 436 -13.01 -14.42 22.73
C CYS A 436 -13.61 -14.25 24.14
N ARG A 437 -14.74 -14.91 24.42
CA ARG A 437 -15.37 -14.90 25.77
C ARG A 437 -14.45 -15.50 26.84
N LYS A 438 -13.80 -16.65 26.54
CA LYS A 438 -12.87 -17.34 27.44
C LYS A 438 -11.72 -16.43 27.90
N TYR A 439 -11.18 -15.62 26.99
CA TYR A 439 -10.02 -14.77 27.27
C TYR A 439 -10.35 -13.30 27.53
N GLY A 440 -11.63 -12.93 27.57
CA GLY A 440 -12.06 -11.54 27.79
C GLY A 440 -11.61 -10.60 26.66
N VAL A 441 -11.82 -11.01 25.40
CA VAL A 441 -11.56 -10.25 24.19
C VAL A 441 -12.89 -9.94 23.51
N GLU A 442 -13.09 -8.68 23.07
CA GLU A 442 -14.27 -8.31 22.28
C GLU A 442 -14.25 -9.03 20.92
N CYS A 443 -15.42 -9.44 20.43
CA CYS A 443 -15.55 -10.07 19.12
C CYS A 443 -16.53 -9.26 18.25
N HIS A 444 -16.04 -8.70 17.14
CA HIS A 444 -16.86 -7.95 16.19
C HIS A 444 -16.93 -8.71 14.86
N LEU A 445 -18.06 -9.29 14.54
CA LEU A 445 -18.23 -10.17 13.37
C LEU A 445 -18.16 -9.35 12.07
N TRP A 446 -17.11 -9.56 11.31
CA TRP A 446 -16.82 -8.80 10.10
C TRP A 446 -17.45 -9.45 8.86
N LYS A 447 -18.30 -8.68 8.18
CA LYS A 447 -18.90 -9.06 6.91
C LYS A 447 -18.47 -8.14 5.78
N VAL A 448 -18.06 -8.74 4.66
CA VAL A 448 -17.83 -8.04 3.38
C VAL A 448 -19.16 -7.84 2.66
N CYS A 449 -19.54 -6.58 2.45
CA CYS A 449 -20.80 -6.19 1.80
C CYS A 449 -20.68 -6.24 0.27
N TRP A 450 -21.77 -6.56 -0.40
CA TRP A 450 -21.96 -6.48 -1.85
C TRP A 450 -21.01 -7.32 -2.71
N ARG A 451 -20.06 -8.01 -2.13
CA ARG A 451 -19.05 -8.76 -2.88
C ARG A 451 -19.08 -10.24 -2.55
N SER A 452 -19.00 -11.07 -3.59
CA SER A 452 -18.71 -12.49 -3.40
C SER A 452 -17.22 -12.72 -3.12
N ARG A 453 -16.90 -13.83 -2.48
CA ARG A 453 -15.53 -14.24 -2.25
C ARG A 453 -14.87 -14.65 -3.57
N TYR A 454 -13.53 -14.52 -3.67
CA TYR A 454 -12.75 -14.80 -4.89
C TYR A 454 -12.78 -16.28 -5.31
N ASP A 455 -13.00 -17.19 -4.37
CA ASP A 455 -13.13 -18.64 -4.57
C ASP A 455 -14.60 -19.13 -4.55
N ALA A 456 -15.55 -18.18 -4.68
CA ALA A 456 -16.98 -18.53 -4.76
C ALA A 456 -17.28 -19.39 -5.99
N ASP A 457 -18.25 -20.27 -5.84
CA ASP A 457 -18.79 -21.04 -6.96
C ASP A 457 -19.20 -20.10 -8.12
N PRO A 458 -18.61 -20.26 -9.32
CA PRO A 458 -18.99 -19.48 -10.50
C PRO A 458 -20.49 -19.53 -10.81
N ALA A 459 -21.18 -20.62 -10.47
CA ALA A 459 -22.61 -20.77 -10.64
C ALA A 459 -23.40 -19.73 -9.82
N TRP A 460 -22.92 -19.35 -8.62
CA TRP A 460 -23.54 -18.29 -7.83
C TRP A 460 -23.51 -16.95 -8.58
N GLY A 461 -22.33 -16.56 -9.09
CA GLY A 461 -22.18 -15.32 -9.85
C GLY A 461 -23.04 -15.28 -11.12
N LYS A 462 -23.13 -16.43 -11.83
CA LYS A 462 -24.01 -16.60 -12.98
C LYS A 462 -25.49 -16.41 -12.60
N LYS A 463 -25.97 -17.11 -11.57
CA LYS A 463 -27.33 -16.98 -11.03
C LYS A 463 -27.67 -15.53 -10.66
N MET A 464 -26.77 -14.83 -9.97
CA MET A 464 -26.98 -13.42 -9.60
C MET A 464 -27.00 -12.50 -10.82
N SER A 465 -26.19 -12.79 -11.85
CA SER A 465 -26.15 -12.02 -13.09
C SER A 465 -27.41 -12.20 -13.92
N GLU A 466 -27.89 -13.43 -14.08
CA GLU A 466 -29.15 -13.77 -14.77
C GLU A 466 -30.36 -13.13 -14.09
N ALA A 467 -30.34 -13.05 -12.77
CA ALA A 467 -31.36 -12.35 -11.98
C ALA A 467 -31.24 -10.81 -11.99
N GLY A 468 -30.32 -10.22 -12.79
CA GLY A 468 -30.11 -8.77 -12.86
C GLY A 468 -29.55 -8.15 -11.57
N ARG A 469 -28.97 -8.96 -10.67
CA ARG A 469 -28.55 -8.56 -9.32
C ARG A 469 -27.11 -8.11 -9.22
N THR A 470 -26.31 -8.25 -10.28
CA THR A 470 -24.88 -7.87 -10.32
C THR A 470 -24.67 -6.50 -10.93
N GLN A 471 -23.50 -5.89 -10.63
CA GLN A 471 -23.17 -4.57 -11.13
C GLN A 471 -22.79 -4.60 -12.61
N VAL A 472 -23.08 -3.49 -13.31
CA VAL A 472 -22.69 -3.23 -14.69
C VAL A 472 -21.89 -1.94 -14.72
N GLY A 473 -20.73 -1.95 -15.37
CA GLY A 473 -19.87 -0.80 -15.53
C GLY A 473 -20.42 0.24 -16.52
N PHE A 474 -19.82 1.42 -16.53
CA PHE A 474 -20.15 2.49 -17.46
C PHE A 474 -20.02 2.07 -18.93
N ASN A 475 -19.09 1.18 -19.24
CA ASN A 475 -18.84 0.61 -20.58
C ASN A 475 -19.70 -0.62 -20.90
N GLY A 476 -20.66 -0.98 -20.03
CA GLY A 476 -21.52 -2.16 -20.19
C GLY A 476 -20.91 -3.47 -19.65
N GLU A 477 -19.70 -3.46 -19.14
CA GLU A 477 -19.05 -4.62 -18.53
C GLU A 477 -19.79 -5.07 -17.27
N ARG A 478 -20.09 -6.37 -17.18
CA ARG A 478 -20.77 -6.94 -16.00
C ARG A 478 -19.75 -7.47 -14.98
N LYS A 479 -19.89 -7.02 -13.74
CA LYS A 479 -19.09 -7.52 -12.60
C LYS A 479 -19.86 -8.57 -11.81
N ALA A 480 -19.77 -9.83 -12.25
CA ALA A 480 -20.48 -10.96 -11.64
C ALA A 480 -20.18 -11.16 -10.14
N MET A 481 -19.04 -10.71 -9.67
CA MET A 481 -18.62 -10.81 -8.27
C MET A 481 -19.11 -9.66 -7.38
N TRP A 482 -19.89 -8.71 -7.92
CA TRP A 482 -20.38 -7.57 -7.16
C TRP A 482 -21.91 -7.44 -7.30
N LEU A 483 -22.60 -7.51 -6.18
CA LEU A 483 -24.03 -7.26 -6.10
C LEU A 483 -24.32 -5.76 -6.26
N CYS A 484 -25.42 -5.45 -6.97
CA CYS A 484 -25.87 -4.07 -7.16
C CYS A 484 -26.53 -3.54 -5.86
N PRO A 485 -25.98 -2.48 -5.20
CA PRO A 485 -26.53 -1.97 -3.95
C PRO A 485 -27.95 -1.38 -4.07
N SER A 486 -28.34 -0.91 -5.25
CA SER A 486 -29.68 -0.37 -5.46
C SER A 486 -30.76 -1.47 -5.65
N HIS A 487 -30.37 -2.75 -5.82
CA HIS A 487 -31.31 -3.83 -6.05
C HIS A 487 -32.02 -4.25 -4.74
N PRO A 488 -33.36 -4.20 -4.63
CA PRO A 488 -34.09 -4.46 -3.35
C PRO A 488 -33.77 -5.81 -2.72
N ALA A 489 -33.69 -6.88 -3.54
CA ALA A 489 -33.36 -8.21 -3.01
C ALA A 489 -31.94 -8.33 -2.50
N ASN A 490 -31.00 -7.51 -2.99
CA ASN A 490 -29.65 -7.45 -2.46
C ASN A 490 -29.61 -6.69 -1.14
N LEU A 491 -30.31 -5.56 -1.06
CA LEU A 491 -30.45 -4.80 0.18
C LEU A 491 -31.03 -5.67 1.30
N LYS A 492 -32.11 -6.40 1.00
CA LYS A 492 -32.72 -7.34 1.96
C LYS A 492 -31.75 -8.44 2.37
N LEU A 493 -31.05 -9.07 1.42
CA LEU A 493 -30.05 -10.11 1.71
C LEU A 493 -28.96 -9.63 2.66
N GLU A 494 -28.40 -8.45 2.40
CA GLU A 494 -27.35 -7.85 3.22
C GLU A 494 -27.87 -7.51 4.63
N GLN A 495 -29.07 -6.92 4.74
CA GLN A 495 -29.69 -6.60 6.03
C GLN A 495 -29.96 -7.85 6.85
N ASP A 496 -30.55 -8.88 6.25
CA ASP A 496 -30.86 -10.14 6.94
C ASP A 496 -29.58 -10.85 7.42
N ALA A 497 -28.52 -10.84 6.62
CA ALA A 497 -27.23 -11.42 7.01
C ALA A 497 -26.61 -10.68 8.22
N PHE A 498 -26.69 -9.36 8.30
CA PHE A 498 -26.20 -8.61 9.46
C PHE A 498 -27.06 -8.84 10.72
N VAL A 499 -28.36 -8.97 10.58
CA VAL A 499 -29.26 -9.28 11.70
C VAL A 499 -28.99 -10.70 12.22
N GLU A 500 -28.76 -11.67 11.30
CA GLU A 500 -28.34 -13.03 11.69
C GLU A 500 -27.01 -13.00 12.49
N LEU A 501 -26.02 -12.21 12.03
CA LEU A 501 -24.75 -12.06 12.74
C LEU A 501 -24.94 -11.43 14.13
N ALA A 502 -25.77 -10.40 14.27
CA ALA A 502 -26.07 -9.79 15.55
C ALA A 502 -26.64 -10.78 16.55
N GLY A 503 -27.45 -11.75 16.08
CA GLY A 503 -28.04 -12.82 16.88
C GLY A 503 -27.04 -13.88 17.38
N LYS A 504 -25.81 -13.91 16.88
CA LYS A 504 -24.80 -14.90 17.32
C LYS A 504 -24.20 -14.61 18.71
N GLY A 505 -24.53 -13.48 19.34
CA GLY A 505 -24.10 -13.14 20.70
C GLY A 505 -22.64 -12.70 20.78
N ALA A 506 -22.08 -12.14 19.74
CA ALA A 506 -20.78 -11.45 19.73
C ALA A 506 -20.93 -10.03 20.34
N THR A 507 -19.81 -9.36 20.60
CA THR A 507 -19.78 -7.97 21.10
C THR A 507 -20.35 -6.99 20.06
N GLY A 508 -20.12 -7.24 18.77
CA GLY A 508 -20.58 -6.35 17.71
C GLY A 508 -20.55 -6.99 16.33
N ILE A 509 -21.01 -6.19 15.38
CA ILE A 509 -20.96 -6.46 13.94
C ILE A 509 -20.16 -5.37 13.24
N HIS A 510 -19.46 -5.73 12.16
CA HIS A 510 -18.54 -4.85 11.47
C HIS A 510 -18.75 -4.88 9.96
N PHE A 511 -19.13 -3.73 9.39
CA PHE A 511 -19.25 -3.55 7.95
C PHE A 511 -17.88 -3.38 7.30
N ASP A 512 -17.68 -4.07 6.18
CA ASP A 512 -16.59 -3.76 5.26
C ASP A 512 -17.09 -3.83 3.82
N TYR A 513 -16.37 -3.22 2.89
CA TYR A 513 -16.84 -3.04 1.51
C TYR A 513 -18.22 -2.38 1.42
N ILE A 514 -18.61 -1.62 2.42
CA ILE A 514 -19.85 -0.85 2.50
C ILE A 514 -19.77 0.35 1.55
N ARG A 515 -19.74 0.06 0.24
CA ARG A 515 -19.44 0.99 -0.85
C ARG A 515 -19.66 0.37 -2.23
N TYR A 516 -19.60 1.20 -3.26
CA TYR A 516 -19.36 0.75 -4.63
C TYR A 516 -17.86 0.50 -4.85
N PRO A 517 -17.46 -0.31 -5.85
CA PRO A 517 -16.04 -0.56 -6.13
C PRO A 517 -15.29 0.72 -6.55
N ASP A 518 -15.93 1.58 -7.34
CA ASP A 518 -15.36 2.78 -7.95
C ASP A 518 -16.47 3.68 -8.52
N MET A 519 -16.11 4.75 -9.24
CA MET A 519 -17.04 5.65 -9.94
C MET A 519 -17.66 5.03 -11.20
N GLU A 520 -17.07 3.97 -11.74
CA GLU A 520 -17.49 3.33 -12.97
C GLU A 520 -18.69 2.38 -12.79
N HIS A 521 -19.22 2.24 -11.58
CA HIS A 521 -20.30 1.31 -11.20
C HIS A 521 -21.34 1.97 -10.27
N CYS A 522 -22.63 1.54 -10.31
CA CYS A 522 -23.29 0.55 -11.18
C CYS A 522 -24.23 1.26 -12.15
N PHE A 523 -24.11 0.96 -13.43
CA PHE A 523 -24.96 1.53 -14.49
C PHE A 523 -25.93 0.51 -15.13
N CYS A 524 -26.37 -0.51 -14.37
CA CYS A 524 -27.34 -1.49 -14.85
C CYS A 524 -28.73 -0.86 -15.08
N ASP A 525 -29.58 -1.50 -15.89
CA ASP A 525 -30.93 -1.03 -16.21
C ASP A 525 -31.80 -0.78 -14.96
N GLY A 526 -31.64 -1.63 -13.94
CA GLY A 526 -32.31 -1.43 -12.65
C GLY A 526 -31.86 -0.16 -11.93
N CYS A 527 -30.56 0.20 -11.99
CA CYS A 527 -30.07 1.48 -11.49
C CYS A 527 -30.64 2.66 -12.29
N ARG A 528 -30.68 2.55 -13.64
CA ARG A 528 -31.29 3.55 -14.50
C ARG A 528 -32.73 3.82 -14.11
N ALA A 529 -33.55 2.79 -14.09
CA ALA A 529 -34.97 2.92 -13.79
C ALA A 529 -35.24 3.54 -12.40
N ARG A 530 -34.50 3.11 -11.36
CA ARG A 530 -34.64 3.65 -10.00
C ARG A 530 -34.15 5.07 -9.88
N PHE A 531 -33.09 5.42 -10.60
CA PHE A 531 -32.55 6.78 -10.65
C PHE A 531 -33.51 7.73 -11.37
N GLU A 532 -33.97 7.39 -12.57
CA GLU A 532 -34.94 8.18 -13.34
C GLU A 532 -36.23 8.41 -12.56
N LYS A 533 -36.72 7.37 -11.86
CA LYS A 533 -37.88 7.49 -10.94
C LYS A 533 -37.58 8.50 -9.82
N ARG A 534 -36.37 8.48 -9.22
CA ARG A 534 -36.02 9.40 -8.14
C ARG A 534 -35.95 10.85 -8.58
N ILE A 535 -35.39 11.12 -9.77
CA ILE A 535 -35.24 12.48 -10.28
C ILE A 535 -36.46 12.98 -11.08
N GLY A 536 -37.47 12.13 -11.30
CA GLY A 536 -38.73 12.46 -12.00
C GLY A 536 -38.58 12.72 -13.50
N ARG A 537 -37.45 12.33 -14.10
CA ARG A 537 -37.18 12.53 -15.54
C ARG A 537 -36.29 11.43 -16.12
N ALA A 538 -36.41 11.19 -17.41
CA ALA A 538 -35.56 10.26 -18.15
C ALA A 538 -34.18 10.85 -18.43
N VAL A 539 -33.13 10.03 -18.45
CA VAL A 539 -31.79 10.36 -18.90
C VAL A 539 -31.65 9.95 -20.36
N ARG A 540 -31.50 10.92 -21.26
CA ARG A 540 -31.54 10.70 -22.72
C ARG A 540 -30.44 9.76 -23.21
N ASN A 541 -29.19 10.09 -22.91
CA ASN A 541 -28.02 9.33 -23.35
C ASN A 541 -27.40 8.59 -22.16
N TRP A 542 -28.09 7.56 -21.68
CA TRP A 542 -27.60 6.72 -20.60
C TRP A 542 -26.41 5.85 -21.02
N PRO A 543 -25.32 5.71 -20.27
CA PRO A 543 -25.00 6.46 -19.03
C PRO A 543 -24.19 7.75 -19.26
N LYS A 544 -23.97 8.16 -20.51
CA LYS A 544 -23.04 9.26 -20.89
C LYS A 544 -23.39 10.59 -20.23
N ASP A 545 -24.69 10.94 -20.19
CA ASP A 545 -25.17 12.20 -19.62
C ASP A 545 -24.83 12.35 -18.14
N ILE A 546 -24.69 11.24 -17.39
CA ILE A 546 -24.26 11.25 -15.99
C ILE A 546 -22.88 11.90 -15.80
N ARG A 547 -22.01 11.85 -16.82
CA ARG A 547 -20.68 12.44 -16.74
C ARG A 547 -20.58 13.82 -17.36
N THR A 548 -21.42 14.12 -18.30
CA THR A 548 -21.37 15.36 -19.07
C THR A 548 -22.22 16.46 -18.47
N ASP A 549 -23.30 16.09 -17.79
CA ASP A 549 -24.19 17.01 -17.08
C ASP A 549 -23.85 17.05 -15.58
N LYS A 550 -23.40 18.22 -15.08
CA LYS A 550 -23.01 18.40 -13.67
C LYS A 550 -24.15 18.20 -12.68
N SER A 551 -25.39 18.56 -13.06
CA SER A 551 -26.59 18.36 -12.23
C SER A 551 -26.87 16.87 -12.08
N LEU A 552 -26.92 16.12 -13.20
CA LEU A 552 -27.09 14.67 -13.18
C LEU A 552 -25.96 13.96 -12.42
N ALA A 553 -24.71 14.42 -12.53
CA ALA A 553 -23.58 13.86 -11.80
C ALA A 553 -23.75 14.01 -10.26
N ALA A 554 -24.25 15.16 -9.80
CA ALA A 554 -24.53 15.39 -8.38
C ALA A 554 -25.69 14.53 -7.89
N GLU A 555 -26.80 14.51 -8.63
CA GLU A 555 -27.98 13.67 -8.33
C GLU A 555 -27.63 12.16 -8.33
N TRP A 556 -26.77 11.73 -9.27
CA TRP A 556 -26.27 10.36 -9.33
C TRP A 556 -25.42 10.00 -8.12
N THR A 557 -24.53 10.88 -7.69
CA THR A 557 -23.75 10.70 -6.46
C THR A 557 -24.67 10.54 -5.25
N ALA A 558 -25.65 11.42 -5.10
CA ALA A 558 -26.62 11.36 -4.02
C ALA A 558 -27.48 10.06 -4.07
N PHE A 559 -27.84 9.59 -5.27
CA PHE A 559 -28.53 8.31 -5.46
C PHE A 559 -27.65 7.12 -5.02
N ARG A 560 -26.39 7.09 -5.43
CA ARG A 560 -25.45 6.03 -5.01
C ARG A 560 -25.24 6.02 -3.50
N CYS A 561 -25.00 7.18 -2.89
CA CYS A 561 -24.85 7.30 -1.44
C CYS A 561 -26.10 6.80 -0.70
N SER A 562 -27.31 7.18 -1.16
CA SER A 562 -28.55 6.73 -0.52
C SER A 562 -28.76 5.21 -0.56
N ASN A 563 -28.27 4.50 -1.59
CA ASN A 563 -28.34 3.05 -1.66
C ASN A 563 -27.44 2.38 -0.59
N ILE A 564 -26.26 2.92 -0.35
CA ILE A 564 -25.36 2.41 0.70
C ILE A 564 -25.90 2.78 2.09
N THR A 565 -26.31 4.03 2.29
CA THR A 565 -26.92 4.50 3.54
C THR A 565 -28.16 3.67 3.92
N ALA A 566 -28.97 3.24 2.95
CA ALA A 566 -30.13 2.38 3.21
C ALA A 566 -29.76 1.03 3.88
N LEU A 567 -28.61 0.46 3.55
CA LEU A 567 -28.11 -0.73 4.24
C LEU A 567 -27.69 -0.39 5.68
N VAL A 568 -26.83 0.60 5.86
CA VAL A 568 -26.31 0.97 7.18
C VAL A 568 -27.46 1.35 8.13
N LYS A 569 -28.37 2.20 7.67
CA LYS A 569 -29.57 2.61 8.41
C LYS A 569 -30.45 1.41 8.77
N GLY A 570 -30.83 0.61 7.78
CA GLY A 570 -31.75 -0.51 8.01
C GLY A 570 -31.18 -1.59 8.94
N VAL A 571 -29.87 -1.85 8.87
CA VAL A 571 -29.20 -2.74 9.84
C VAL A 571 -29.17 -2.10 11.22
N SER A 572 -28.80 -0.82 11.33
CA SER A 572 -28.75 -0.11 12.61
C SER A 572 -30.11 -0.13 13.31
N GLU A 573 -31.18 0.22 12.62
CA GLU A 573 -32.55 0.23 13.18
C GLU A 573 -32.98 -1.15 13.65
N ARG A 574 -32.71 -2.19 12.85
CA ARG A 574 -33.10 -3.58 13.20
C ARG A 574 -32.25 -4.12 14.35
N VAL A 575 -30.94 -3.96 14.29
CA VAL A 575 -30.03 -4.50 15.33
C VAL A 575 -30.27 -3.81 16.69
N ARG A 576 -30.43 -2.48 16.71
CA ARG A 576 -30.71 -1.76 17.96
C ARG A 576 -32.03 -2.16 18.60
N ARG A 577 -33.04 -2.51 17.78
CA ARG A 577 -34.36 -3.00 18.24
C ARG A 577 -34.30 -4.46 18.72
N GLU A 578 -33.64 -5.35 17.96
CA GLU A 578 -33.70 -6.79 18.14
C GLU A 578 -32.59 -7.31 19.06
N PHE A 579 -31.44 -6.63 19.07
CA PHE A 579 -30.23 -7.01 19.81
C PHE A 579 -29.61 -5.79 20.52
N PRO A 580 -30.32 -5.17 21.49
CA PRO A 580 -29.80 -4.00 22.20
C PRO A 580 -28.49 -4.34 22.91
N GLY A 581 -27.45 -3.52 22.71
CA GLY A 581 -26.10 -3.74 23.26
C GLY A 581 -25.10 -4.31 22.26
N VAL A 582 -25.51 -4.83 21.09
CA VAL A 582 -24.59 -5.20 20.03
C VAL A 582 -24.05 -3.95 19.37
N GLN A 583 -22.73 -3.77 19.38
CA GLN A 583 -22.06 -2.62 18.75
C GLN A 583 -22.07 -2.73 17.22
N ILE A 584 -22.23 -1.61 16.56
CA ILE A 584 -22.26 -1.52 15.09
C ILE A 584 -21.10 -0.66 14.61
N SER A 585 -20.23 -1.20 13.78
CA SER A 585 -19.04 -0.49 13.30
C SER A 585 -18.80 -0.70 11.81
N ALA A 586 -17.97 0.15 11.21
CA ALA A 586 -17.64 0.05 9.79
C ALA A 586 -16.15 0.34 9.51
N ALA A 587 -15.54 -0.45 8.62
CA ALA A 587 -14.31 -0.08 7.94
C ALA A 587 -14.64 0.95 6.84
N VAL A 588 -14.00 2.11 6.91
CA VAL A 588 -14.25 3.21 5.98
C VAL A 588 -12.95 3.71 5.34
N PHE A 589 -13.06 4.27 4.14
CA PHE A 589 -11.90 4.92 3.52
C PHE A 589 -11.57 6.24 4.24
N HIS A 590 -10.32 6.64 4.19
CA HIS A 590 -9.76 7.69 5.02
C HIS A 590 -10.23 9.11 4.67
N ASN A 591 -10.67 9.37 3.42
CA ASN A 591 -10.97 10.73 2.96
C ASN A 591 -12.48 11.00 2.87
N PRO A 592 -13.07 11.73 3.85
CA PRO A 592 -14.52 12.01 3.88
C PRO A 592 -15.02 12.87 2.73
N GLU A 593 -14.17 13.68 2.09
CA GLU A 593 -14.60 14.61 1.04
C GLU A 593 -14.77 13.94 -0.33
N VAL A 594 -13.95 12.93 -0.64
CA VAL A 594 -13.96 12.28 -1.96
C VAL A 594 -14.73 10.95 -1.95
N ASN A 595 -14.82 10.29 -0.82
CA ASN A 595 -15.44 8.97 -0.70
C ASN A 595 -16.92 8.95 -1.13
N PRO A 596 -17.77 9.95 -0.81
CA PRO A 596 -19.14 9.98 -1.29
C PRO A 596 -19.24 9.97 -2.81
N ARG A 597 -18.41 10.74 -3.50
CA ARG A 597 -18.37 10.80 -4.98
C ARG A 597 -17.78 9.53 -5.58
N ASP A 598 -16.62 9.11 -5.10
CA ASP A 598 -15.84 8.07 -5.76
C ASP A 598 -16.44 6.67 -5.54
N ILE A 599 -16.86 6.37 -4.33
CA ILE A 599 -17.31 5.04 -3.91
C ILE A 599 -18.66 5.03 -3.19
N ALA A 600 -19.32 6.17 -3.12
CA ALA A 600 -20.61 6.37 -2.44
C ALA A 600 -20.61 6.01 -0.95
N GLN A 601 -19.47 6.19 -0.28
CA GLN A 601 -19.26 5.90 1.15
C GLN A 601 -19.36 7.20 1.95
N ASP A 602 -20.58 7.61 2.31
CA ASP A 602 -20.86 8.83 3.10
C ASP A 602 -20.90 8.51 4.60
N TRP A 603 -19.76 8.08 5.13
CA TRP A 603 -19.66 7.66 6.53
C TRP A 603 -19.83 8.83 7.52
N VAL A 604 -19.61 10.09 7.10
CA VAL A 604 -19.88 11.25 7.95
C VAL A 604 -21.38 11.37 8.24
N ASP A 605 -22.22 11.20 7.23
CA ASP A 605 -23.68 11.18 7.39
C ASP A 605 -24.12 10.03 8.31
N TRP A 606 -23.55 8.84 8.15
CA TRP A 606 -23.90 7.69 9.00
C TRP A 606 -23.56 7.90 10.49
N CYS A 607 -22.40 8.54 10.75
CA CYS A 607 -21.97 8.87 12.11
C CYS A 607 -22.87 9.95 12.73
N ARG A 608 -23.13 11.02 11.99
CA ARG A 608 -24.03 12.11 12.45
C ARG A 608 -25.46 11.65 12.68
N SER A 609 -25.91 10.70 11.90
CA SER A 609 -27.24 10.06 12.07
C SER A 609 -27.28 9.03 13.20
N GLY A 610 -26.14 8.73 13.88
CA GLY A 610 -26.08 7.80 15.00
C GLY A 610 -26.24 6.33 14.62
N TYR A 611 -26.00 5.98 13.34
CA TYR A 611 -26.14 4.58 12.88
C TYR A 611 -24.96 3.69 13.32
N LEU A 612 -23.81 4.26 13.63
CA LEU A 612 -22.58 3.55 13.98
C LEU A 612 -22.08 3.94 15.39
N ASP A 613 -21.60 2.99 16.16
CA ASP A 613 -20.97 3.22 17.45
C ASP A 613 -19.50 3.64 17.30
N PHE A 614 -18.82 3.08 16.29
CA PHE A 614 -17.48 3.52 15.89
C PHE A 614 -17.19 3.24 14.42
N ILE A 615 -16.24 3.97 13.88
CA ILE A 615 -15.66 3.72 12.55
C ILE A 615 -14.19 3.34 12.67
N CYS A 616 -13.73 2.54 11.71
CA CYS A 616 -12.32 2.21 11.53
C CYS A 616 -11.85 2.76 10.17
N PRO A 617 -11.39 4.03 10.11
CA PRO A 617 -10.81 4.55 8.89
C PRO A 617 -9.57 3.74 8.50
N MET A 618 -9.54 3.23 7.28
CA MET A 618 -8.40 2.46 6.75
C MET A 618 -7.27 3.41 6.37
N ASN A 619 -6.55 3.91 7.38
CA ASN A 619 -5.42 4.82 7.22
C ASN A 619 -4.16 4.04 6.82
N TYR A 620 -4.29 3.18 5.80
CA TYR A 620 -3.21 2.33 5.27
C TYR A 620 -2.22 3.17 4.47
N TYR A 621 -1.48 4.01 5.19
CA TYR A 621 -0.53 4.92 4.61
C TYR A 621 0.89 4.57 5.08
N GLY A 622 1.76 4.18 4.15
CA GLY A 622 3.15 3.78 4.42
C GLY A 622 4.12 4.96 4.32
N GLY A 623 3.92 6.03 5.09
CA GLY A 623 4.76 7.18 4.87
C GLY A 623 5.34 7.84 6.11
N SER A 624 4.53 8.21 7.08
CA SER A 624 5.01 8.85 8.31
C SER A 624 3.87 9.08 9.29
N ASP A 625 4.23 9.28 10.55
CA ASP A 625 3.37 9.73 11.63
C ASP A 625 2.53 10.93 11.26
N LEU A 626 3.14 11.90 10.59
CA LEU A 626 2.47 13.15 10.25
C LEU A 626 1.39 12.96 9.20
N ALA A 627 1.62 12.10 8.21
CA ALA A 627 0.59 11.76 7.25
C ALA A 627 -0.59 11.06 7.94
N PHE A 628 -0.29 10.13 8.86
CA PHE A 628 -1.31 9.48 9.67
C PHE A 628 -2.05 10.47 10.58
N LYS A 629 -1.32 11.32 11.33
CA LYS A 629 -1.90 12.40 12.14
C LYS A 629 -2.75 13.36 11.31
N GLY A 630 -2.28 13.73 10.12
CA GLY A 630 -3.04 14.55 9.17
C GLY A 630 -4.37 13.91 8.77
N LEU A 631 -4.36 12.61 8.44
CA LEU A 631 -5.58 11.86 8.13
C LEU A 631 -6.53 11.79 9.32
N VAL A 632 -6.02 11.45 10.50
CA VAL A 632 -6.82 11.38 11.73
C VAL A 632 -7.44 12.74 12.07
N ASN A 633 -6.68 13.84 11.94
CA ASN A 633 -7.20 15.19 12.19
C ASN A 633 -8.35 15.57 11.22
N VAL A 634 -8.25 15.21 9.95
CA VAL A 634 -9.35 15.43 8.99
C VAL A 634 -10.60 14.65 9.41
N GLN A 635 -10.42 13.41 9.87
CA GLN A 635 -11.51 12.55 10.31
C GLN A 635 -12.15 13.05 11.62
N VAL A 636 -11.34 13.46 12.59
CA VAL A 636 -11.82 14.06 13.85
C VAL A 636 -12.61 15.33 13.58
N LYS A 637 -12.09 16.23 12.74
CA LYS A 637 -12.80 17.46 12.36
C LYS A 637 -14.12 17.17 11.63
N ALA A 638 -14.16 16.14 10.77
CA ALA A 638 -15.39 15.75 10.07
C ALA A 638 -16.49 15.25 11.01
N LEU A 639 -16.11 14.69 12.16
CA LEU A 639 -17.01 14.16 13.19
C LEU A 639 -17.13 15.06 14.44
N ASP A 640 -16.69 16.32 14.36
CA ASP A 640 -16.84 17.25 15.48
C ASP A 640 -18.31 17.31 15.93
N GLY A 641 -18.53 17.17 17.23
CA GLY A 641 -19.86 17.05 17.86
C GLY A 641 -20.58 15.71 17.70
N CYS A 642 -19.98 14.71 17.06
CA CYS A 642 -20.55 13.35 16.95
C CYS A 642 -20.17 12.47 18.15
N SER A 643 -21.10 11.58 18.55
CA SER A 643 -20.85 10.55 19.57
C SER A 643 -20.13 9.30 19.04
N THR A 644 -20.06 9.11 17.72
CA THR A 644 -19.39 7.98 17.08
C THR A 644 -17.87 8.05 17.32
N LYS A 645 -17.30 6.97 17.82
CA LYS A 645 -15.85 6.88 18.08
C LYS A 645 -15.06 6.64 16.78
N ILE A 646 -13.87 7.19 16.69
CA ILE A 646 -12.91 6.91 15.64
C ILE A 646 -11.85 5.94 16.19
N ARG A 647 -11.67 4.81 15.50
CA ARG A 647 -10.66 3.78 15.81
C ARG A 647 -9.82 3.54 14.54
N PRO A 648 -8.77 4.33 14.31
CA PRO A 648 -8.00 4.29 13.07
C PRO A 648 -7.39 2.93 12.80
N GLY A 649 -7.55 2.43 11.58
CA GLY A 649 -6.96 1.17 11.13
C GLY A 649 -5.54 1.37 10.63
N LEU A 650 -4.61 0.58 11.15
CA LEU A 650 -3.22 0.54 10.73
C LEU A 650 -3.00 -0.61 9.74
N GLY A 651 -2.47 -0.31 8.56
CA GLY A 651 -2.16 -1.32 7.56
C GLY A 651 -0.71 -1.76 7.61
N LEU A 652 -0.37 -2.76 8.43
CA LEU A 652 1.01 -3.28 8.55
C LEU A 652 1.62 -3.66 7.20
N SER A 653 0.82 -4.14 6.25
CA SER A 653 1.26 -4.47 4.89
C SER A 653 1.64 -3.26 4.02
N CYS A 654 1.21 -2.05 4.39
CA CYS A 654 1.50 -0.81 3.68
C CYS A 654 2.82 -0.18 4.12
N TRP A 655 3.37 -0.62 5.24
CA TRP A 655 4.59 -0.12 5.87
C TRP A 655 5.82 -0.92 5.45
N LYS A 656 5.91 -1.29 4.18
CA LYS A 656 6.96 -2.15 3.64
C LYS A 656 8.37 -1.61 3.82
N ASP A 657 8.48 -0.28 3.98
CA ASP A 657 9.75 0.43 4.14
C ASP A 657 10.03 0.89 5.58
N LEU A 658 9.09 0.66 6.51
CA LEU A 658 9.27 0.93 7.92
C LEU A 658 9.42 -0.40 8.68
N SER A 659 10.24 -0.40 9.70
CA SER A 659 10.34 -1.53 10.60
C SER A 659 8.99 -1.78 11.28
N LYS A 660 8.70 -3.02 11.61
CA LYS A 660 7.47 -3.38 12.34
C LYS A 660 7.36 -2.65 13.69
N ASP A 661 8.50 -2.35 14.30
CA ASP A 661 8.53 -1.61 15.57
C ASP A 661 8.31 -0.11 15.34
N ALA A 662 8.77 0.46 14.23
CA ALA A 662 8.37 1.82 13.85
C ALA A 662 6.84 1.93 13.70
N VAL A 663 6.18 0.90 13.16
CA VAL A 663 4.71 0.84 13.09
C VAL A 663 4.08 0.80 14.47
N ILE A 664 4.63 0.02 15.41
CA ILE A 664 4.16 -0.05 16.81
C ILE A 664 4.40 1.26 17.52
N ILE A 665 5.59 1.85 17.36
CA ILE A 665 6.00 3.12 17.93
C ILE A 665 5.11 4.24 17.43
N HIS A 666 4.89 4.31 16.13
CA HIS A 666 4.06 5.31 15.50
C HIS A 666 2.60 5.14 15.90
N GLY A 667 2.09 3.90 15.90
CA GLY A 667 0.77 3.59 16.43
C GLY A 667 0.58 3.99 17.88
N ALA A 668 1.58 3.81 18.74
CA ALA A 668 1.53 4.19 20.16
C ALA A 668 1.57 5.72 20.37
N ASN A 669 2.21 6.48 19.48
CA ASN A 669 2.25 7.94 19.56
C ASN A 669 1.01 8.60 18.95
N GLU A 670 0.21 7.88 18.18
CA GLU A 670 -0.92 8.39 17.41
C GLU A 670 -2.29 8.09 18.04
N VAL A 671 -2.33 7.17 19.00
CA VAL A 671 -3.50 6.82 19.81
C VAL A 671 -3.39 7.50 21.17
#